data_43b946469ab9db834ec64d24a0678088
#
_entry.id   43b946469ab9db834ec64d24a0678088
#
_cell.length_a   1.000
_cell.length_b   1.000
_cell.length_c   1.000
_cell.angle_alpha   90.00
_cell.angle_beta   90.00
_cell.angle_gamma   90.00
#
_symmetry.space_group_name_H-M   'P 1'
#
loop_
_entity.id
_entity.type
_entity.pdbx_description
1 polymer ?
#
loop_
_entity_poly.entity_id
_entity_poly.type
_entity_poly.pdbx_seq_one_letter_code
_entity_poly.pdbx_strand_id
1 'polypeptide(L)'
;MIESFKSQKDMKRQRYQEVYMRSNWRKQMMISALALTLSAANAAPVFASAAPDGKSNAAEIAQTMGTTTQWNRWQKEWETLKNDWTQISLSPGSNATELNFAWYTPKQTNDNNSNADVEAKVQAISPDQKDSNVPKLIIGEGRNMKNAKVYEAEQTEVKDEQDSNGGTYNSNKVTATGLKENKTYYYSYDNGNGYTKPAAYTTKSKKDFSFAFVGDPQIGSSNELKGKDSKEFYDAQSNAVKSDAFNWSSTLNAALEKTDNKLSFVVSAGDQIQTTKKKSPNKDASKSEIEYTGYLSPEALKSLPVATTVGNHDADNANYTYHFNRTNASELGSNKVVGGDYYFKYGNALFIMLNTQDTNVAEHEQFIEQTVAANKDCKWRIVTLHQDIYGSAEHSNEPEITNLRYQLTPIFEQNDVDVVLTGHDHAYSRSKMLLGGTKANDYTDDEFDAELKKDMDAGENPTTRTVAPANIKNDSTDEKDQKYLSYLKSIMDEKAIETVKKQGSSVINPEGVLYMTAGSSSGSKYYDLVPRQQTYIAHRWQEDVPTYSVVDVTENNLTINTYRTDNDEKIDETFSITKSKGDVASLNKEIKAAESIVKQKNTYTTQSYRVFEQALAGAKKVAADKKATKSEVENALKALTNAKAALEKKVVVAKASATLKAGKKKVTVKIKKASVSGYEIKYAANKNFKNAKVKNTTKTTYTIKSLKSKKKCYVKVRAYKVVKGKKIYGSYSKVLKATVK
;
A
#
# COMPACT_ATOMS: atom_id res chain seq x y z
N MET A 1 -6.09 14.21 -35.63
CA MET A 1 -7.31 13.90 -34.91
C MET A 1 -7.16 12.52 -34.34
N ILE A 2 -6.47 12.45 -33.23
CA ILE A 2 -6.26 11.24 -32.42
C ILE A 2 -6.94 11.55 -31.10
N GLU A 3 -8.22 11.34 -31.03
CA GLU A 3 -8.98 11.33 -29.79
C GLU A 3 -9.99 10.21 -29.92
N SER A 4 -9.74 9.13 -29.21
CA SER A 4 -10.78 8.38 -28.53
C SER A 4 -10.27 7.04 -28.04
N PHE A 5 -10.70 6.73 -26.88
CA PHE A 5 -10.53 5.50 -26.13
C PHE A 5 -9.22 5.36 -25.35
N LYS A 6 -9.05 6.25 -24.38
CA LYS A 6 -8.33 5.92 -23.17
C LYS A 6 -9.23 5.02 -22.32
N SER A 7 -8.67 3.97 -21.79
CA SER A 7 -9.40 3.13 -20.82
C SER A 7 -9.82 3.99 -19.60
N GLN A 8 -10.76 3.55 -18.82
CA GLN A 8 -11.16 4.26 -17.61
C GLN A 8 -9.94 4.51 -16.68
N LYS A 9 -8.96 3.61 -16.74
CA LYS A 9 -7.66 3.71 -16.06
C LYS A 9 -6.80 4.84 -16.67
N ASP A 10 -6.78 5.01 -17.98
CA ASP A 10 -6.05 6.09 -18.66
C ASP A 10 -6.72 7.46 -18.45
N MET A 11 -8.05 7.50 -18.34
CA MET A 11 -8.77 8.73 -17.98
C MET A 11 -8.54 9.13 -16.51
N LYS A 12 -8.51 8.15 -15.60
CA LYS A 12 -8.13 8.39 -14.20
C LYS A 12 -6.67 8.90 -14.14
N ARG A 13 -5.74 8.20 -14.78
CA ARG A 13 -4.32 8.58 -14.81
C ARG A 13 -4.11 9.97 -15.42
N GLN A 14 -4.87 10.35 -16.44
CA GLN A 14 -4.78 11.68 -17.04
C GLN A 14 -5.35 12.75 -16.12
N ARG A 15 -6.46 12.46 -15.41
CA ARG A 15 -7.03 13.38 -14.41
C ARG A 15 -6.07 13.61 -13.23
N TYR A 16 -5.39 12.55 -12.78
CA TYR A 16 -4.37 12.66 -11.73
C TYR A 16 -3.13 13.40 -12.22
N GLN A 17 -2.66 13.14 -13.44
CA GLN A 17 -1.54 13.88 -14.01
C GLN A 17 -1.86 15.37 -14.21
N GLU A 18 -3.10 15.72 -14.60
CA GLU A 18 -3.50 17.13 -14.68
C GLU A 18 -3.58 17.78 -13.30
N VAL A 19 -4.05 17.09 -12.29
CA VAL A 19 -4.08 17.57 -10.90
C VAL A 19 -2.66 17.68 -10.35
N TYR A 20 -1.81 16.68 -10.62
CA TYR A 20 -0.40 16.65 -10.23
C TYR A 20 0.43 17.73 -10.94
N MET A 21 0.21 17.95 -12.24
CA MET A 21 0.89 19.03 -12.97
C MET A 21 0.44 20.44 -12.51
N ARG A 22 -0.85 20.62 -12.18
CA ARG A 22 -1.34 21.88 -11.61
C ARG A 22 -0.81 22.11 -10.18
N SER A 23 -0.65 21.06 -9.38
CA SER A 23 -0.01 21.09 -8.07
C SER A 23 1.48 21.47 -8.17
N ASN A 24 2.22 20.81 -9.06
CA ASN A 24 3.64 21.11 -9.27
C ASN A 24 3.88 22.50 -9.86
N TRP A 25 2.99 22.99 -10.73
CA TRP A 25 3.11 24.35 -11.27
C TRP A 25 2.88 25.40 -10.18
N ARG A 26 1.95 25.17 -9.26
CA ARG A 26 1.75 26.01 -8.08
C ARG A 26 2.91 25.91 -7.08
N LYS A 27 3.49 24.70 -6.89
CA LYS A 27 4.69 24.52 -6.07
C LYS A 27 5.91 25.22 -6.68
N GLN A 28 6.10 25.15 -7.99
CA GLN A 28 7.18 25.88 -8.68
C GLN A 28 6.98 27.40 -8.61
N MET A 29 5.76 27.92 -8.68
CA MET A 29 5.51 29.35 -8.47
C MET A 29 5.69 29.78 -7.01
N MET A 30 5.37 28.95 -6.02
CA MET A 30 5.65 29.22 -4.61
C MET A 30 7.15 29.12 -4.29
N ILE A 31 7.86 28.17 -4.88
CA ILE A 31 9.32 28.03 -4.71
C ILE A 31 10.04 29.24 -5.31
N SER A 32 9.56 29.81 -6.41
CA SER A 32 10.13 31.01 -7.02
C SER A 32 9.84 32.30 -6.22
N ALA A 33 8.76 32.33 -5.45
CA ALA A 33 8.43 33.45 -4.54
C ALA A 33 9.12 33.32 -3.16
N LEU A 34 9.44 32.09 -2.70
CA LEU A 34 10.14 31.84 -1.44
C LEU A 34 11.68 31.90 -1.53
N ALA A 35 12.25 31.83 -2.74
CA ALA A 35 13.70 31.86 -2.94
C ALA A 35 14.33 33.23 -2.67
N LEU A 36 13.56 34.25 -2.35
CA LEU A 36 14.05 35.62 -2.10
C LEU A 36 14.10 36.05 -0.63
N THR A 37 13.74 35.15 0.33
CA THR A 37 13.74 35.50 1.76
C THR A 37 14.28 34.42 2.71
N LEU A 38 15.06 33.45 2.22
CA LEU A 38 15.65 32.41 3.07
C LEU A 38 17.17 32.50 3.09
N SER A 39 17.67 33.54 3.80
CA SER A 39 18.94 33.44 4.51
C SER A 39 18.62 33.14 5.97
N ALA A 40 19.14 31.99 6.45
CA ALA A 40 19.19 31.54 7.83
C ALA A 40 17.88 31.11 8.51
N ALA A 41 17.56 29.82 8.37
CA ALA A 41 17.20 28.94 9.49
C ALA A 41 17.18 27.52 8.98
N ASN A 42 18.04 26.64 9.49
CA ASN A 42 17.87 25.20 9.42
C ASN A 42 16.65 24.84 10.28
N ALA A 43 15.46 24.95 9.72
CA ALA A 43 14.27 24.37 10.31
C ALA A 43 14.12 22.96 9.74
N ALA A 44 14.44 21.96 10.56
CA ALA A 44 13.88 20.63 10.40
C ALA A 44 12.36 20.75 10.35
N PRO A 45 11.65 19.87 9.62
CA PRO A 45 10.21 19.87 9.66
C PRO A 45 9.77 19.80 11.14
N VAL A 46 9.03 20.77 11.59
CA VAL A 46 8.39 20.76 12.89
C VAL A 46 7.27 19.75 12.76
N PHE A 47 7.52 18.52 13.15
CA PHE A 47 6.45 17.57 13.39
C PHE A 47 5.70 18.01 14.63
N ALA A 48 4.41 18.06 14.49
CA ALA A 48 3.34 18.22 15.45
C ALA A 48 3.72 18.92 16.76
N SER A 49 3.03 20.01 17.03
CA SER A 49 2.76 20.40 18.41
C SER A 49 2.34 19.14 19.16
N ALA A 50 2.93 18.92 20.33
CA ALA A 50 2.54 17.79 21.14
C ALA A 50 1.01 17.83 21.33
N ALA A 51 0.30 16.90 20.74
CA ALA A 51 -1.03 16.55 21.20
C ALA A 51 -0.98 16.39 22.71
N PRO A 52 -2.06 16.71 23.45
CA PRO A 52 -2.06 16.52 24.89
C PRO A 52 -1.53 15.12 25.18
N ASP A 53 -0.51 15.01 26.03
CA ASP A 53 0.11 13.73 26.35
C ASP A 53 -0.99 12.73 26.69
N GLY A 54 -1.09 11.64 25.89
CA GLY A 54 -2.12 10.65 26.08
C GLY A 54 -2.09 10.03 27.49
N LYS A 55 -3.18 9.43 27.88
CA LYS A 55 -3.30 8.79 29.19
C LYS A 55 -2.59 7.46 29.23
N SER A 56 -2.08 7.07 30.38
CA SER A 56 -1.51 5.74 30.61
C SER A 56 -1.97 5.16 31.93
N ASN A 57 -2.22 3.86 31.94
CA ASN A 57 -2.49 3.06 33.13
C ASN A 57 -1.58 1.81 33.17
N ALA A 58 -0.52 1.78 32.39
CA ALA A 58 0.33 0.60 32.23
C ALA A 58 0.89 0.05 33.55
N ALA A 59 1.24 0.93 34.49
CA ALA A 59 1.71 0.50 35.82
C ALA A 59 0.60 -0.18 36.67
N GLU A 60 -0.65 0.24 36.52
CA GLU A 60 -1.80 -0.37 37.17
C GLU A 60 -2.17 -1.69 36.50
N ILE A 61 -2.23 -1.69 35.17
CA ILE A 61 -2.52 -2.87 34.36
C ILE A 61 -1.47 -3.95 34.59
N ALA A 62 -0.18 -3.63 34.63
CA ALA A 62 0.88 -4.60 34.88
C ALA A 62 0.69 -5.41 36.17
N GLN A 63 0.03 -4.84 37.17
CA GLN A 63 -0.27 -5.53 38.41
C GLN A 63 -1.49 -6.47 38.29
N THR A 64 -2.35 -6.29 37.29
CA THR A 64 -3.60 -7.02 37.09
C THR A 64 -3.61 -7.94 35.88
N MET A 65 -2.81 -7.65 34.84
CA MET A 65 -2.71 -8.42 33.58
C MET A 65 -2.15 -9.81 33.76
N GLY A 66 -1.30 -10.02 34.73
CA GLY A 66 -0.77 -11.33 35.08
C GLY A 66 -1.07 -11.70 36.52
N THR A 67 -0.62 -12.86 36.95
CA THR A 67 -0.63 -13.18 38.37
C THR A 67 0.40 -12.34 39.14
N THR A 68 0.15 -12.04 40.39
CA THR A 68 1.09 -11.37 41.28
C THR A 68 2.48 -12.04 41.27
N THR A 69 2.51 -13.37 41.11
CA THR A 69 3.75 -14.13 41.01
C THR A 69 4.52 -13.85 39.73
N GLN A 70 3.81 -13.71 38.59
CA GLN A 70 4.45 -13.38 37.30
C GLN A 70 5.02 -11.96 37.33
N TRP A 71 4.26 -10.97 37.83
CA TRP A 71 4.73 -9.61 37.97
C TRP A 71 5.94 -9.50 38.91
N ASN A 72 5.90 -10.15 40.08
CA ASN A 72 7.02 -10.14 41.04
C ASN A 72 8.28 -10.83 40.49
N ARG A 73 8.13 -11.86 39.68
CA ARG A 73 9.23 -12.48 38.98
C ARG A 73 9.82 -11.53 37.93
N TRP A 74 8.97 -10.94 37.10
CA TRP A 74 9.38 -10.00 36.07
C TRP A 74 10.13 -8.79 36.65
N GLN A 75 9.67 -8.21 37.74
CA GLN A 75 10.36 -7.12 38.38
C GLN A 75 11.82 -7.45 38.77
N LYS A 76 12.08 -8.69 39.17
CA LYS A 76 13.44 -9.15 39.48
C LYS A 76 14.27 -9.41 38.23
N GLU A 77 13.66 -10.00 37.21
CA GLU A 77 14.28 -10.26 35.91
C GLU A 77 14.66 -8.94 35.23
N TRP A 78 13.81 -7.93 35.33
CA TRP A 78 14.04 -6.61 34.74
C TRP A 78 15.32 -5.96 35.28
N GLU A 79 15.60 -6.04 36.57
CA GLU A 79 16.81 -5.48 37.14
C GLU A 79 18.10 -6.08 36.54
N THR A 80 18.03 -7.28 36.02
CA THR A 80 19.14 -7.95 35.33
C THR A 80 19.17 -7.62 33.83
N LEU A 81 17.98 -7.55 33.21
CA LEU A 81 17.85 -7.40 31.76
C LEU A 81 18.05 -5.95 31.27
N LYS A 82 17.67 -4.95 32.08
CA LYS A 82 17.65 -3.53 31.65
C LYS A 82 18.94 -2.96 31.09
N ASN A 83 20.06 -3.65 31.33
CA ASN A 83 21.38 -3.30 30.79
C ASN A 83 21.92 -4.31 29.77
N ASP A 84 21.11 -5.28 29.36
CA ASP A 84 21.48 -6.28 28.35
C ASP A 84 20.94 -5.90 26.99
N TRP A 85 21.75 -5.28 26.15
CA TRP A 85 21.39 -4.83 24.81
C TRP A 85 21.64 -5.91 23.73
N THR A 86 22.09 -7.10 24.12
CA THR A 86 22.46 -8.19 23.18
C THR A 86 21.29 -9.09 22.78
N GLN A 87 20.07 -8.68 23.08
CA GLN A 87 18.87 -9.45 22.74
C GLN A 87 18.65 -9.48 21.22
N ILE A 88 18.09 -10.62 20.77
CA ILE A 88 17.89 -10.87 19.35
C ILE A 88 16.47 -10.51 18.92
N SER A 89 16.34 -9.83 17.79
CA SER A 89 15.08 -9.67 17.08
C SER A 89 14.97 -10.68 15.93
N LEU A 90 13.76 -11.19 15.69
CA LEU A 90 13.39 -11.99 14.56
C LEU A 90 12.42 -11.20 13.69
N SER A 91 12.61 -11.21 12.36
CA SER A 91 11.70 -10.61 11.40
C SER A 91 11.42 -11.57 10.24
N PRO A 92 10.28 -11.49 9.56
CA PRO A 92 10.04 -12.30 8.36
C PRO A 92 11.14 -12.07 7.31
N GLY A 93 11.59 -13.13 6.65
CA GLY A 93 12.44 -13.02 5.46
C GLY A 93 11.64 -12.63 4.23
N SER A 94 12.26 -12.61 3.04
CA SER A 94 11.60 -12.21 1.78
C SER A 94 10.41 -13.09 1.42
N ASN A 95 10.41 -14.32 1.97
CA ASN A 95 9.32 -15.28 1.82
C ASN A 95 9.31 -16.27 3.00
N ALA A 96 8.29 -17.11 3.08
CA ALA A 96 8.07 -18.04 4.19
C ALA A 96 9.15 -19.15 4.38
N THR A 97 10.19 -19.18 3.55
CA THR A 97 11.34 -20.11 3.70
C THR A 97 12.57 -19.44 4.27
N GLU A 98 12.43 -18.19 4.70
CA GLU A 98 13.51 -17.36 5.22
C GLU A 98 13.13 -16.77 6.57
N LEU A 99 14.12 -16.51 7.39
CA LEU A 99 13.98 -15.83 8.67
C LEU A 99 15.15 -14.88 8.87
N ASN A 100 14.84 -13.66 9.21
CA ASN A 100 15.80 -12.61 9.48
C ASN A 100 16.07 -12.49 10.99
N PHE A 101 17.32 -12.18 11.31
CA PHE A 101 17.79 -11.96 12.68
C PHE A 101 18.59 -10.67 12.74
N ALA A 102 18.47 -9.95 13.86
CA ALA A 102 19.38 -8.87 14.22
C ALA A 102 19.65 -8.88 15.72
N TRP A 103 20.89 -8.58 16.13
CA TRP A 103 21.30 -8.47 17.53
C TRP A 103 22.54 -7.63 17.67
N TYR A 104 22.79 -7.15 18.88
CA TYR A 104 24.01 -6.42 19.19
C TYR A 104 25.09 -7.31 19.79
N THR A 105 26.35 -6.96 19.52
CA THR A 105 27.51 -7.47 20.25
C THR A 105 28.36 -6.31 20.74
N PRO A 106 28.89 -6.35 21.99
CA PRO A 106 29.87 -5.37 22.45
C PRO A 106 31.16 -5.51 21.62
N LYS A 107 31.85 -4.41 21.38
CA LYS A 107 33.14 -4.41 20.66
C LYS A 107 34.26 -5.09 21.44
N GLN A 108 34.16 -5.08 22.78
CA GLN A 108 35.03 -5.85 23.63
C GLN A 108 34.27 -7.09 24.09
N THR A 109 34.67 -8.24 23.60
CA THR A 109 34.03 -9.53 23.89
C THR A 109 34.72 -10.24 25.07
N ASN A 110 33.92 -10.99 25.85
CA ASN A 110 34.40 -11.87 26.91
C ASN A 110 33.77 -13.26 26.68
N ASP A 111 34.56 -14.21 26.23
CA ASP A 111 34.07 -15.56 25.87
C ASP A 111 33.72 -16.47 27.07
N ASN A 112 33.51 -15.88 28.27
CA ASN A 112 33.41 -16.63 29.53
C ASN A 112 32.10 -17.42 29.72
N ASN A 113 31.08 -17.25 28.83
CA ASN A 113 29.77 -17.87 28.99
C ASN A 113 29.27 -18.62 27.74
N SER A 114 30.17 -19.03 26.84
CA SER A 114 29.80 -19.73 25.61
C SER A 114 29.14 -21.08 25.90
N ASN A 115 28.10 -21.44 25.14
CA ASN A 115 27.52 -22.78 25.14
C ASN A 115 28.44 -23.74 24.40
N ALA A 116 29.24 -24.53 25.17
CA ALA A 116 30.27 -25.38 24.62
C ALA A 116 29.75 -26.38 23.56
N ASP A 117 28.52 -26.90 23.73
CA ASP A 117 27.93 -27.84 22.76
C ASP A 117 27.62 -27.17 21.43
N VAL A 118 27.19 -25.90 21.46
CA VAL A 118 26.93 -25.12 20.25
C VAL A 118 28.24 -24.72 19.58
N GLU A 119 29.21 -24.28 20.36
CA GLU A 119 30.53 -23.91 19.86
C GLU A 119 31.23 -25.06 19.15
N ALA A 120 31.23 -26.26 19.75
CA ALA A 120 31.77 -27.48 19.11
C ALA A 120 31.06 -27.80 17.77
N LYS A 121 29.75 -27.56 17.67
CA LYS A 121 29.01 -27.74 16.40
C LYS A 121 29.39 -26.70 15.34
N VAL A 122 29.53 -25.46 15.72
CA VAL A 122 29.97 -24.41 14.80
C VAL A 122 31.35 -24.72 14.25
N GLN A 123 32.29 -25.12 15.10
CA GLN A 123 33.63 -25.52 14.70
C GLN A 123 33.62 -26.74 13.75
N ALA A 124 32.74 -27.70 14.01
CA ALA A 124 32.65 -28.90 13.18
C ALA A 124 32.07 -28.61 11.77
N ILE A 125 31.20 -27.62 11.65
CA ILE A 125 30.55 -27.23 10.37
C ILE A 125 31.41 -26.25 9.59
N SER A 126 32.14 -25.35 10.26
CA SER A 126 32.93 -24.30 9.68
C SER A 126 34.35 -24.25 10.28
N PRO A 127 35.17 -25.28 10.06
CA PRO A 127 36.47 -25.40 10.70
C PRO A 127 37.47 -24.32 10.29
N ASP A 128 37.35 -23.79 9.06
CA ASP A 128 38.29 -22.82 8.51
C ASP A 128 38.00 -21.38 8.96
N GLN A 129 36.90 -21.18 9.70
CA GLN A 129 36.46 -19.85 10.17
C GLN A 129 36.86 -19.55 11.63
N LYS A 130 37.82 -20.26 12.14
CA LYS A 130 38.28 -20.12 13.52
C LYS A 130 38.90 -18.75 13.83
N ASP A 131 39.37 -18.07 12.81
CA ASP A 131 40.04 -16.78 12.92
C ASP A 131 39.18 -15.57 12.53
N SER A 132 37.90 -15.80 12.19
CA SER A 132 36.94 -14.72 11.87
C SER A 132 36.35 -14.17 13.17
N ASN A 133 36.66 -12.90 13.46
CA ASN A 133 36.07 -12.17 14.59
C ASN A 133 34.61 -11.73 14.35
N VAL A 134 33.99 -12.19 13.25
CA VAL A 134 32.60 -11.85 12.92
C VAL A 134 31.67 -12.79 13.67
N PRO A 135 30.70 -12.27 14.43
CA PRO A 135 29.70 -13.07 15.12
C PRO A 135 28.91 -13.95 14.17
N LYS A 136 28.55 -15.13 14.64
CA LYS A 136 27.88 -16.15 13.83
C LYS A 136 26.54 -16.56 14.46
N LEU A 137 25.64 -16.97 13.59
CA LEU A 137 24.39 -17.62 13.96
C LEU A 137 24.39 -19.04 13.41
N ILE A 138 24.05 -20.01 14.24
CA ILE A 138 23.79 -21.40 13.83
C ILE A 138 22.31 -21.72 13.95
N ILE A 139 21.74 -22.40 12.95
CA ILE A 139 20.36 -22.84 12.96
C ILE A 139 20.26 -24.27 12.35
N GLY A 140 19.53 -25.16 13.00
CA GLY A 140 19.37 -26.55 12.55
C GLY A 140 18.04 -27.16 12.97
N GLU A 141 17.66 -28.28 12.33
CA GLU A 141 16.38 -28.99 12.57
C GLU A 141 16.38 -29.69 13.93
N GLY A 142 15.35 -29.45 14.76
CA GLY A 142 15.14 -30.07 16.07
C GLY A 142 16.24 -29.75 17.10
N ARG A 143 16.06 -30.21 18.33
CA ARG A 143 16.99 -29.93 19.45
C ARG A 143 18.45 -30.28 19.17
N ASN A 144 18.66 -31.29 18.38
CA ASN A 144 20.03 -31.76 18.03
C ASN A 144 20.62 -30.96 16.87
N MET A 145 19.94 -29.92 16.40
CA MET A 145 20.35 -29.07 15.27
C MET A 145 20.85 -29.87 14.07
N LYS A 146 20.06 -30.89 13.64
CA LYS A 146 20.39 -31.67 12.44
C LYS A 146 20.40 -30.75 11.20
N ASN A 147 21.29 -31.08 10.26
CA ASN A 147 21.46 -30.29 9.04
C ASN A 147 21.69 -28.78 9.33
N ALA A 148 22.39 -28.49 10.42
CA ALA A 148 22.63 -27.12 10.81
C ALA A 148 23.45 -26.37 9.73
N LYS A 149 23.13 -25.10 9.61
CA LYS A 149 23.89 -24.12 8.82
C LYS A 149 24.44 -23.06 9.75
N VAL A 150 25.63 -22.61 9.46
CA VAL A 150 26.29 -21.49 10.14
C VAL A 150 26.28 -20.30 9.18
N TYR A 151 25.90 -19.15 9.69
CA TYR A 151 25.86 -17.88 8.97
C TYR A 151 26.76 -16.88 9.67
N GLU A 152 27.65 -16.22 8.93
CA GLU A 152 28.35 -15.04 9.43
C GLU A 152 27.44 -13.83 9.33
N ALA A 153 27.50 -12.96 10.34
CA ALA A 153 26.67 -11.78 10.38
C ALA A 153 27.23 -10.69 9.46
N GLU A 154 26.36 -9.98 8.80
CA GLU A 154 26.67 -8.62 8.28
C GLU A 154 26.72 -7.70 9.46
N GLN A 155 27.90 -7.08 9.70
CA GLN A 155 28.17 -6.30 10.89
C GLN A 155 28.24 -4.80 10.54
N THR A 156 27.55 -3.98 11.35
CA THR A 156 27.57 -2.52 11.24
C THR A 156 27.82 -1.91 12.64
N GLU A 157 28.69 -0.91 12.72
CA GLU A 157 28.92 -0.18 13.96
C GLU A 157 27.68 0.63 14.36
N VAL A 158 27.24 0.45 15.62
CA VAL A 158 26.17 1.25 16.20
C VAL A 158 26.70 2.65 16.50
N LYS A 159 26.17 3.63 15.80
CA LYS A 159 26.52 5.05 15.93
C LYS A 159 25.34 5.79 16.53
N ASP A 160 25.15 5.65 17.82
CA ASP A 160 24.14 6.40 18.54
C ASP A 160 24.77 7.50 19.38
N GLU A 161 24.35 8.73 19.12
CA GLU A 161 24.79 9.91 19.86
C GLU A 161 24.01 10.12 21.18
N GLN A 162 22.86 9.43 21.34
CA GLN A 162 21.97 9.61 22.51
C GLN A 162 22.35 8.68 23.67
N ASP A 163 22.72 7.46 23.34
CA ASP A 163 23.25 6.55 24.35
C ASP A 163 24.73 6.84 24.54
N SER A 164 25.11 7.24 25.70
CA SER A 164 26.48 7.57 26.10
C SER A 164 27.53 6.48 25.80
N ASN A 165 27.10 5.37 25.20
CA ASN A 165 27.88 4.23 24.77
C ASN A 165 28.03 4.15 23.23
N GLY A 166 27.76 5.21 22.51
CA GLY A 166 27.95 5.25 21.07
C GLY A 166 29.31 4.73 20.67
N GLY A 167 29.32 3.80 19.70
CA GLY A 167 30.53 3.15 19.23
C GLY A 167 31.05 1.99 20.10
N THR A 168 30.33 1.55 21.14
CA THR A 168 30.72 0.39 21.97
C THR A 168 30.09 -0.93 21.53
N TYR A 169 29.09 -0.88 20.61
CA TYR A 169 28.40 -2.04 20.08
C TYR A 169 28.47 -2.09 18.55
N ASN A 170 28.33 -3.30 18.04
CA ASN A 170 28.05 -3.58 16.64
C ASN A 170 26.68 -4.22 16.51
N SER A 171 25.92 -3.84 15.47
CA SER A 171 24.72 -4.52 15.03
C SER A 171 25.10 -5.64 14.06
N ASN A 172 24.54 -6.82 14.25
CA ASN A 172 24.78 -8.02 13.47
C ASN A 172 23.47 -8.45 12.81
N LYS A 173 23.50 -8.74 11.52
CA LYS A 173 22.31 -9.16 10.75
C LYS A 173 22.59 -10.46 10.00
N VAL A 174 21.62 -11.38 10.05
CA VAL A 174 21.65 -12.66 9.34
C VAL A 174 20.29 -12.94 8.72
N THR A 175 20.29 -13.51 7.53
CA THR A 175 19.11 -14.12 6.91
C THR A 175 19.32 -15.61 6.76
N ALA A 176 18.61 -16.42 7.54
CA ALA A 176 18.61 -17.87 7.39
C ALA A 176 17.64 -18.27 6.26
N THR A 177 18.12 -19.12 5.34
CA THR A 177 17.40 -19.49 4.12
C THR A 177 17.16 -21.00 4.00
N GLY A 178 16.13 -21.37 3.22
CA GLY A 178 15.80 -22.77 2.92
C GLY A 178 15.11 -23.49 4.06
N LEU A 179 14.38 -22.74 4.91
CA LEU A 179 13.57 -23.31 5.97
C LEU A 179 12.37 -24.06 5.38
N LYS A 180 12.09 -25.25 5.93
CA LYS A 180 10.98 -26.08 5.50
C LYS A 180 9.73 -25.77 6.31
N GLU A 181 8.59 -25.83 5.68
CA GLU A 181 7.28 -25.61 6.30
C GLU A 181 6.96 -26.62 7.41
N ASN A 182 6.30 -26.17 8.48
CA ASN A 182 5.89 -27.00 9.63
C ASN A 182 7.06 -27.76 10.28
N LYS A 183 8.18 -27.08 10.43
CA LYS A 183 9.40 -27.63 11.03
C LYS A 183 9.84 -26.80 12.22
N THR A 184 10.26 -27.47 13.28
CA THR A 184 10.91 -26.82 14.42
C THR A 184 12.41 -26.83 14.22
N TYR A 185 12.98 -25.65 14.23
CA TYR A 185 14.41 -25.35 14.22
C TYR A 185 14.85 -24.91 15.60
N TYR A 186 16.12 -25.09 15.89
CA TYR A 186 16.78 -24.47 17.02
C TYR A 186 17.91 -23.60 16.49
N TYR A 187 18.06 -22.42 17.03
CA TYR A 187 19.12 -21.48 16.65
C TYR A 187 19.84 -20.97 17.89
N SER A 188 21.08 -20.59 17.70
CA SER A 188 21.92 -19.91 18.69
C SER A 188 22.80 -18.90 17.98
N TYR A 189 23.17 -17.84 18.66
CA TYR A 189 23.99 -16.78 18.11
C TYR A 189 25.06 -16.37 19.11
N ASP A 190 26.17 -15.89 18.58
CA ASP A 190 27.23 -15.28 19.37
C ASP A 190 26.83 -13.85 19.75
N ASN A 191 26.62 -13.62 21.04
CA ASN A 191 26.21 -12.31 21.58
C ASN A 191 27.39 -11.47 22.08
N GLY A 192 28.64 -11.88 21.78
CA GLY A 192 29.85 -11.24 22.26
C GLY A 192 30.34 -11.78 23.60
N ASN A 193 29.53 -12.61 24.30
CA ASN A 193 29.92 -13.39 25.47
C ASN A 193 29.94 -14.90 25.15
N GLY A 194 29.97 -15.25 23.85
CA GLY A 194 29.87 -16.59 23.34
C GLY A 194 28.46 -16.96 22.88
N TYR A 195 28.29 -18.24 22.50
CA TYR A 195 27.02 -18.74 21.96
C TYR A 195 25.93 -18.85 23.02
N THR A 196 24.77 -18.31 22.72
CA THR A 196 23.58 -18.38 23.59
C THR A 196 23.04 -19.80 23.70
N LYS A 197 22.19 -20.06 24.70
CA LYS A 197 21.40 -21.29 24.74
C LYS A 197 20.48 -21.33 23.52
N PRO A 198 20.34 -22.54 22.85
CA PRO A 198 19.50 -22.65 21.70
C PRO A 198 18.03 -22.29 21.96
N ALA A 199 17.48 -21.37 21.17
CA ALA A 199 16.07 -21.02 21.16
C ALA A 199 15.34 -21.77 20.03
N ALA A 200 14.06 -22.07 20.24
CA ALA A 200 13.25 -22.78 19.26
C ALA A 200 12.48 -21.83 18.38
N TYR A 201 12.42 -22.13 17.09
CA TYR A 201 11.56 -21.46 16.11
C TYR A 201 10.83 -22.53 15.29
N THR A 202 9.50 -22.39 15.15
CA THR A 202 8.71 -23.32 14.35
C THR A 202 8.08 -22.60 13.16
N THR A 203 8.50 -22.96 11.95
CA THR A 203 7.86 -22.48 10.70
C THR A 203 6.43 -22.97 10.64
N LYS A 204 5.53 -22.13 10.17
CA LYS A 204 4.09 -22.44 10.07
C LYS A 204 3.69 -22.75 8.62
N SER A 205 2.42 -23.09 8.43
CA SER A 205 1.84 -23.26 7.10
C SER A 205 1.90 -21.93 6.32
N LYS A 206 2.22 -22.02 5.05
CA LYS A 206 2.16 -20.90 4.11
C LYS A 206 0.86 -20.85 3.29
N LYS A 207 0.06 -21.92 3.37
CA LYS A 207 -1.20 -21.99 2.62
C LYS A 207 -2.34 -21.30 3.37
N ASP A 208 -2.51 -21.73 4.64
CA ASP A 208 -3.48 -21.14 5.56
C ASP A 208 -2.66 -20.75 6.79
N PHE A 209 -2.61 -19.48 7.10
CA PHE A 209 -1.78 -18.92 8.16
C PHE A 209 -2.47 -17.79 8.91
N SER A 210 -1.98 -17.51 10.10
CA SER A 210 -2.45 -16.42 10.92
C SER A 210 -1.29 -15.52 11.31
N PHE A 211 -1.57 -14.21 11.41
CA PHE A 211 -0.66 -13.25 12.01
C PHE A 211 -1.38 -12.38 13.03
N ALA A 212 -0.65 -11.88 14.01
CA ALA A 212 -1.17 -10.87 14.90
C ALA A 212 -0.92 -9.47 14.31
N PHE A 213 -1.89 -8.57 14.45
CA PHE A 213 -1.73 -7.15 14.14
C PHE A 213 -1.84 -6.35 15.43
N VAL A 214 -0.87 -5.48 15.68
CA VAL A 214 -0.73 -4.64 16.87
C VAL A 214 -0.26 -3.24 16.47
N GLY A 215 -0.59 -2.26 17.29
CA GLY A 215 -0.08 -0.89 17.18
C GLY A 215 0.60 -0.46 18.46
N ASP A 216 1.52 0.43 18.31
CA ASP A 216 2.03 1.33 19.35
C ASP A 216 2.37 0.62 20.66
N PRO A 217 3.32 -0.35 20.65
CA PRO A 217 3.88 -0.87 21.90
C PRO A 217 4.51 0.24 22.70
N GLN A 218 5.10 1.19 22.04
CA GLN A 218 5.66 2.47 22.49
C GLN A 218 6.27 2.36 23.89
N ILE A 219 7.17 1.38 24.02
CA ILE A 219 7.80 1.01 25.29
C ILE A 219 8.55 2.19 25.89
N GLY A 220 8.23 2.55 27.12
CA GLY A 220 8.76 3.72 27.81
C GLY A 220 7.79 4.91 27.91
N SER A 221 6.64 4.84 27.25
CA SER A 221 5.69 5.95 27.15
C SER A 221 4.79 6.12 28.40
N SER A 222 4.67 5.10 29.24
CA SER A 222 3.71 5.09 30.36
C SER A 222 4.05 6.06 31.51
N ASN A 223 5.16 6.77 31.42
CA ASN A 223 5.52 7.75 32.42
C ASN A 223 5.87 9.07 31.72
N GLU A 224 5.25 10.15 32.16
CA GLU A 224 5.73 11.48 31.82
C GLU A 224 7.15 11.63 32.33
N LEU A 225 8.11 11.56 31.43
CA LEU A 225 9.54 11.67 31.77
C LEU A 225 9.89 13.12 32.15
N LYS A 226 9.27 13.61 33.21
CA LYS A 226 9.54 14.94 33.83
C LYS A 226 10.50 14.79 35.03
N GLY A 227 11.66 14.19 34.78
CA GLY A 227 12.68 14.09 35.79
C GLY A 227 13.33 15.43 36.09
N LYS A 228 13.68 15.66 37.34
CA LYS A 228 14.40 16.87 37.79
C LYS A 228 15.90 16.73 37.59
N ASP A 229 16.42 15.54 37.62
CA ASP A 229 17.83 15.22 37.35
C ASP A 229 17.96 13.93 36.54
N SER A 230 19.15 13.64 36.00
CA SER A 230 19.41 12.50 35.13
C SER A 230 19.11 11.15 35.77
N LYS A 231 19.28 11.03 37.10
CA LYS A 231 19.01 9.78 37.80
C LYS A 231 17.52 9.54 37.97
N GLU A 232 16.76 10.55 38.41
CA GLU A 232 15.30 10.47 38.54
C GLU A 232 14.64 10.14 37.18
N PHE A 233 15.14 10.78 36.13
CA PHE A 233 14.66 10.55 34.79
C PHE A 233 14.90 9.10 34.30
N TYR A 234 16.13 8.59 34.52
CA TYR A 234 16.46 7.22 34.15
C TYR A 234 15.68 6.19 34.98
N ASP A 235 15.51 6.42 36.27
CA ASP A 235 14.73 5.56 37.17
C ASP A 235 13.23 5.57 36.72
N ALA A 236 12.70 6.71 36.33
CA ALA A 236 11.34 6.86 35.82
C ALA A 236 11.19 6.12 34.48
N GLN A 237 12.11 6.30 33.55
CA GLN A 237 12.13 5.58 32.26
C GLN A 237 12.21 4.07 32.49
N SER A 238 13.13 3.60 33.36
CA SER A 238 13.25 2.18 33.67
C SER A 238 11.96 1.59 34.25
N ASN A 239 11.24 2.36 35.08
CA ASN A 239 9.94 1.92 35.63
C ASN A 239 8.84 1.87 34.57
N ALA A 240 8.79 2.86 33.70
CA ALA A 240 7.86 2.85 32.57
C ALA A 240 8.11 1.64 31.67
N VAL A 241 9.35 1.48 31.20
CA VAL A 241 9.74 0.34 30.36
C VAL A 241 9.40 -0.99 31.00
N LYS A 242 9.64 -1.15 32.30
CA LYS A 242 9.31 -2.38 33.03
C LYS A 242 7.82 -2.73 32.96
N SER A 243 6.95 -1.75 33.15
CA SER A 243 5.49 -1.95 33.08
C SER A 243 5.02 -2.21 31.66
N ASP A 244 5.48 -1.39 30.72
CA ASP A 244 5.09 -1.49 29.32
C ASP A 244 5.54 -2.82 28.70
N ALA A 245 6.78 -3.25 28.98
CA ALA A 245 7.32 -4.52 28.50
C ALA A 245 6.58 -5.73 29.09
N PHE A 246 6.13 -5.67 30.33
CA PHE A 246 5.31 -6.74 30.92
C PHE A 246 3.96 -6.86 30.22
N ASN A 247 3.29 -5.73 30.00
CA ASN A 247 2.01 -5.69 29.33
C ASN A 247 2.14 -6.12 27.85
N TRP A 248 3.20 -5.66 27.17
CA TRP A 248 3.54 -6.10 25.82
C TRP A 248 3.73 -7.62 25.74
N SER A 249 4.49 -8.18 26.70
CA SER A 249 4.64 -9.62 26.82
C SER A 249 3.30 -10.34 27.04
N SER A 250 2.42 -9.75 27.86
CA SER A 250 1.09 -10.32 28.11
C SER A 250 0.21 -10.32 26.85
N THR A 251 0.25 -9.25 26.06
CA THR A 251 -0.46 -9.15 24.78
C THR A 251 0.01 -10.19 23.76
N LEU A 252 1.32 -10.37 23.63
CA LEU A 252 1.89 -11.42 22.76
C LEU A 252 1.49 -12.83 23.20
N ASN A 253 1.53 -13.08 24.51
CA ASN A 253 1.13 -14.38 25.05
C ASN A 253 -0.37 -14.64 24.86
N ALA A 254 -1.25 -13.63 25.10
CA ALA A 254 -2.69 -13.75 24.83
C ALA A 254 -2.95 -14.08 23.34
N ALA A 255 -2.27 -13.40 22.41
CA ALA A 255 -2.41 -13.67 20.99
C ALA A 255 -1.92 -15.10 20.61
N LEU A 256 -0.84 -15.58 21.21
CA LEU A 256 -0.35 -16.95 21.01
C LEU A 256 -1.32 -17.98 21.56
N GLU A 257 -1.80 -17.80 22.79
CA GLU A 257 -2.78 -18.69 23.43
C GLU A 257 -4.09 -18.72 22.64
N LYS A 258 -4.60 -17.55 22.22
CA LYS A 258 -5.82 -17.42 21.41
C LYS A 258 -5.76 -18.20 20.09
N THR A 259 -4.58 -18.38 19.55
CA THR A 259 -4.34 -19.07 18.28
C THR A 259 -3.75 -20.46 18.44
N ASP A 260 -3.74 -21.05 19.65
CA ASP A 260 -3.04 -22.32 19.93
C ASP A 260 -1.58 -22.33 19.41
N ASN A 261 -0.86 -21.24 19.58
CA ASN A 261 0.50 -21.02 19.08
C ASN A 261 0.64 -21.18 17.55
N LYS A 262 -0.40 -20.84 16.77
CA LYS A 262 -0.40 -20.96 15.30
C LYS A 262 0.05 -19.69 14.58
N LEU A 263 0.28 -18.59 15.30
CA LEU A 263 0.77 -17.36 14.68
C LEU A 263 2.08 -17.60 13.91
N SER A 264 2.14 -17.06 12.72
CA SER A 264 3.34 -17.11 11.87
C SER A 264 4.29 -15.95 12.18
N PHE A 265 3.75 -14.77 12.44
CA PHE A 265 4.47 -13.54 12.78
C PHE A 265 3.50 -12.49 13.36
N VAL A 266 4.06 -11.38 13.79
CA VAL A 266 3.34 -10.16 14.18
C VAL A 266 3.58 -9.08 13.15
N VAL A 267 2.57 -8.27 12.83
CA VAL A 267 2.68 -6.99 12.13
C VAL A 267 2.50 -5.88 13.16
N SER A 268 3.52 -5.05 13.32
CA SER A 268 3.52 -3.90 14.24
C SER A 268 3.49 -2.60 13.45
N ALA A 269 2.48 -1.78 13.72
CA ALA A 269 2.20 -0.57 12.95
C ALA A 269 3.02 0.67 13.38
N GLY A 270 4.20 0.49 13.92
CA GLY A 270 5.10 1.59 14.29
C GLY A 270 5.12 1.88 15.78
N ASP A 271 5.92 2.87 16.16
CA ASP A 271 6.16 3.31 17.53
C ASP A 271 6.51 2.13 18.45
N GLN A 272 7.65 1.49 18.15
CA GLN A 272 8.15 0.38 18.95
C GLN A 272 8.59 0.87 20.34
N ILE A 273 9.15 2.06 20.40
CA ILE A 273 9.69 2.71 21.61
C ILE A 273 9.21 4.17 21.71
N GLN A 274 9.43 4.77 22.87
CA GLN A 274 9.04 6.16 23.16
C GLN A 274 10.09 7.19 22.78
N THR A 275 11.37 6.88 22.98
CA THR A 275 12.43 7.89 22.91
C THR A 275 12.75 8.28 21.47
N THR A 276 12.41 9.52 21.12
CA THR A 276 12.84 10.17 19.89
C THR A 276 14.17 10.89 20.06
N LYS A 277 14.86 11.19 18.97
CA LYS A 277 16.04 12.07 18.94
C LYS A 277 15.69 13.53 19.28
N LYS A 278 14.41 13.89 19.31
CA LYS A 278 13.95 15.25 19.62
C LYS A 278 14.24 15.59 21.07
N LYS A 279 14.82 16.76 21.21
CA LYS A 279 15.28 17.37 22.46
C LYS A 279 14.26 17.31 23.59
N SER A 280 14.34 16.29 24.44
CA SER A 280 13.83 16.40 25.80
C SER A 280 14.60 17.49 26.54
N PRO A 281 13.98 18.20 27.49
CA PRO A 281 14.72 19.09 28.40
C PRO A 281 15.90 18.41 29.10
N ASN A 282 15.89 17.08 29.24
CA ASN A 282 16.89 16.24 29.88
C ASN A 282 17.56 15.29 28.87
N LYS A 283 18.10 15.83 27.79
CA LYS A 283 18.74 15.12 26.68
C LYS A 283 19.65 13.95 27.03
N ASP A 284 20.33 14.06 28.14
CA ASP A 284 21.40 13.14 28.53
C ASP A 284 20.89 11.95 29.36
N ALA A 285 19.60 11.94 29.72
CA ALA A 285 19.01 10.95 30.60
C ALA A 285 18.17 9.90 29.89
N SER A 286 17.48 10.28 28.80
CA SER A 286 16.65 9.35 27.99
C SER A 286 17.53 8.46 27.10
N LYS A 287 17.33 7.15 27.17
CA LYS A 287 18.10 6.18 26.41
C LYS A 287 17.18 5.23 25.65
N SER A 288 17.30 5.21 24.34
CA SER A 288 16.50 4.33 23.50
C SER A 288 16.79 2.84 23.73
N GLU A 289 18.02 2.49 24.07
CA GLU A 289 18.41 1.08 24.22
C GLU A 289 17.74 0.37 25.40
N ILE A 290 17.43 1.06 26.49
CA ILE A 290 16.64 0.47 27.57
C ILE A 290 15.22 0.15 27.11
N GLU A 291 14.66 0.99 26.23
CA GLU A 291 13.33 0.79 25.66
C GLU A 291 13.32 -0.36 24.65
N TYR A 292 14.35 -0.45 23.77
CA TYR A 292 14.53 -1.64 22.91
C TYR A 292 14.76 -2.91 23.72
N THR A 293 15.49 -2.84 24.83
CA THR A 293 15.63 -3.96 25.76
C THR A 293 14.27 -4.42 26.28
N GLY A 294 13.41 -3.49 26.68
CA GLY A 294 12.04 -3.78 27.07
C GLY A 294 11.20 -4.37 25.94
N TYR A 295 11.28 -3.77 24.74
CA TYR A 295 10.56 -4.24 23.57
C TYR A 295 10.93 -5.67 23.16
N LEU A 296 12.21 -6.03 23.18
CA LEU A 296 12.73 -7.34 22.78
C LEU A 296 12.69 -8.38 23.90
N SER A 297 12.41 -7.98 25.15
CA SER A 297 12.44 -8.86 26.32
C SER A 297 11.40 -10.00 26.35
N PRO A 298 10.19 -9.91 25.72
CA PRO A 298 9.23 -10.99 25.76
C PRO A 298 9.80 -12.29 25.19
N GLU A 299 9.73 -13.38 25.96
CA GLU A 299 10.22 -14.71 25.53
C GLU A 299 9.56 -15.18 24.22
N ALA A 300 8.30 -14.77 24.00
CA ALA A 300 7.55 -15.02 22.78
C ALA A 300 8.32 -14.57 21.52
N LEU A 301 9.03 -13.45 21.58
CA LEU A 301 9.75 -12.88 20.43
C LEU A 301 10.96 -13.69 20.00
N LYS A 302 11.44 -14.63 20.83
CA LYS A 302 12.48 -15.60 20.40
C LYS A 302 11.95 -16.64 19.42
N SER A 303 10.63 -16.76 19.26
CA SER A 303 9.99 -17.71 18.36
C SER A 303 8.93 -17.10 17.45
N LEU A 304 8.59 -15.84 17.64
CA LEU A 304 7.55 -15.12 16.90
C LEU A 304 8.18 -13.90 16.20
N PRO A 305 8.45 -13.97 14.90
CA PRO A 305 9.01 -12.85 14.15
C PRO A 305 8.08 -11.65 14.13
N VAL A 306 8.63 -10.42 14.12
CA VAL A 306 7.87 -9.17 14.01
C VAL A 306 8.24 -8.43 12.73
N ALA A 307 7.24 -8.11 11.92
CA ALA A 307 7.35 -7.16 10.82
C ALA A 307 6.97 -5.78 11.35
N THR A 308 7.96 -4.91 11.51
CA THR A 308 7.79 -3.56 12.06
C THR A 308 7.68 -2.53 10.93
N THR A 309 6.84 -1.50 11.09
CA THR A 309 6.95 -0.28 10.30
C THR A 309 7.50 0.85 11.17
N VAL A 310 7.87 1.98 10.57
CA VAL A 310 8.45 3.11 11.29
C VAL A 310 7.34 4.04 11.74
N GLY A 311 7.26 4.29 13.05
CA GLY A 311 6.41 5.32 13.61
C GLY A 311 7.17 6.64 13.83
N ASN A 312 6.49 7.68 14.29
CA ASN A 312 7.12 8.98 14.50
C ASN A 312 8.12 8.97 15.69
N HIS A 313 7.96 8.05 16.63
CA HIS A 313 8.92 7.82 17.70
C HIS A 313 10.13 6.99 17.26
N ASP A 314 10.01 6.20 16.19
CA ASP A 314 11.12 5.44 15.61
C ASP A 314 11.93 6.26 14.59
N ALA A 315 11.31 7.22 13.92
CA ALA A 315 11.83 7.89 12.73
C ALA A 315 13.11 8.69 12.94
N ASP A 316 13.25 9.30 14.10
CA ASP A 316 14.41 10.11 14.46
C ASP A 316 15.49 9.28 15.18
N ASN A 317 15.26 7.98 15.41
CA ASN A 317 16.14 7.11 16.16
C ASN A 317 16.84 6.11 15.23
N ALA A 318 18.14 6.34 14.98
CA ALA A 318 18.95 5.47 14.13
C ALA A 318 19.00 4.01 14.61
N ASN A 319 18.78 3.76 15.92
CA ASN A 319 18.83 2.43 16.51
C ASN A 319 17.74 1.49 15.97
N TYR A 320 16.61 2.02 15.49
CA TYR A 320 15.61 1.23 14.78
C TYR A 320 16.24 0.37 13.67
N THR A 321 17.11 0.96 12.85
CA THR A 321 17.74 0.22 11.73
C THR A 321 18.75 -0.82 12.19
N TYR A 322 19.30 -0.67 13.37
CA TYR A 322 20.24 -1.63 13.93
C TYR A 322 19.53 -2.82 14.56
N HIS A 323 18.35 -2.63 15.14
CA HIS A 323 17.59 -3.70 15.80
C HIS A 323 16.76 -4.56 14.84
N PHE A 324 16.46 -4.09 13.64
CA PHE A 324 15.60 -4.83 12.72
C PHE A 324 16.28 -5.14 11.38
N ASN A 325 16.27 -6.41 10.99
CA ASN A 325 16.74 -6.88 9.68
C ASN A 325 15.56 -6.94 8.71
N ARG A 326 15.42 -5.92 7.87
CA ARG A 326 14.30 -5.79 6.92
C ARG A 326 14.70 -6.29 5.55
N THR A 327 13.85 -7.13 4.97
CA THR A 327 14.07 -7.73 3.65
C THR A 327 13.49 -6.86 2.54
N ASN A 328 14.04 -6.94 1.33
CA ASN A 328 13.56 -6.20 0.15
C ASN A 328 13.32 -4.70 0.44
N ALA A 329 14.21 -4.12 1.23
CA ALA A 329 14.13 -2.70 1.58
C ALA A 329 14.32 -1.84 0.33
N SER A 330 13.55 -0.76 0.25
CA SER A 330 13.69 0.24 -0.81
C SER A 330 14.99 1.02 -0.65
N GLU A 331 15.64 1.31 -1.76
CA GLU A 331 16.72 2.29 -1.84
C GLU A 331 16.19 3.72 -2.09
N LEU A 332 14.90 3.84 -2.33
CA LEU A 332 14.21 5.12 -2.47
C LEU A 332 13.96 5.71 -1.08
N GLY A 333 13.84 7.01 -1.01
CA GLY A 333 13.50 7.71 0.22
C GLY A 333 14.54 8.70 0.70
N SER A 334 14.17 9.46 1.70
CA SER A 334 15.01 10.49 2.28
C SER A 334 16.07 9.87 3.21
N ASN A 335 17.32 10.27 3.05
CA ASN A 335 18.39 9.93 4.00
C ASN A 335 18.20 10.58 5.39
N LYS A 336 17.18 11.40 5.56
CA LYS A 336 16.89 12.11 6.83
C LYS A 336 15.96 11.34 7.75
N VAL A 337 15.24 10.34 7.21
CA VAL A 337 14.29 9.51 7.95
C VAL A 337 14.86 8.12 8.10
N VAL A 338 14.82 7.60 9.30
CA VAL A 338 15.33 6.26 9.61
C VAL A 338 14.43 5.20 9.02
N GLY A 339 15.01 4.15 8.49
CA GLY A 339 14.26 3.06 7.91
C GLY A 339 14.06 3.24 6.40
N GLY A 340 12.92 2.89 5.91
CA GLY A 340 12.51 2.93 4.51
C GLY A 340 11.40 1.93 4.26
N ASP A 341 10.79 2.00 3.10
CA ASP A 341 9.79 1.03 2.69
C ASP A 341 10.43 -0.33 2.48
N TYR A 342 9.70 -1.40 2.78
CA TYR A 342 10.11 -2.76 2.47
C TYR A 342 8.91 -3.68 2.25
N TYR A 343 9.13 -4.85 1.70
CA TYR A 343 8.05 -5.83 1.53
C TYR A 343 8.53 -7.26 1.77
N PHE A 344 7.59 -8.13 2.09
CA PHE A 344 7.81 -9.58 2.13
C PHE A 344 6.56 -10.33 1.65
N LYS A 345 6.76 -11.60 1.32
CA LYS A 345 5.66 -12.51 0.97
C LYS A 345 5.49 -13.60 2.02
N TYR A 346 4.25 -13.88 2.36
CA TYR A 346 3.94 -15.08 3.13
C TYR A 346 2.75 -15.80 2.48
N GLY A 347 2.98 -17.00 1.99
CA GLY A 347 1.98 -17.71 1.20
C GLY A 347 1.56 -16.96 -0.07
N ASN A 348 0.26 -16.69 -0.18
CA ASN A 348 -0.33 -15.93 -1.28
C ASN A 348 -0.61 -14.45 -0.91
N ALA A 349 -0.03 -13.97 0.18
CA ALA A 349 -0.14 -12.59 0.62
C ALA A 349 1.17 -11.82 0.44
N LEU A 350 1.04 -10.60 -0.03
CA LEU A 350 2.08 -9.59 -0.14
C LEU A 350 1.88 -8.57 0.97
N PHE A 351 2.88 -8.40 1.81
CA PHE A 351 2.93 -7.41 2.87
C PHE A 351 3.85 -6.27 2.42
N ILE A 352 3.32 -5.06 2.37
CA ILE A 352 4.02 -3.84 1.98
C ILE A 352 4.07 -2.93 3.19
N MET A 353 5.27 -2.66 3.70
CA MET A 353 5.52 -1.88 4.89
C MET A 353 6.04 -0.51 4.47
N LEU A 354 5.26 0.54 4.71
CA LEU A 354 5.59 1.90 4.31
C LEU A 354 6.10 2.72 5.49
N ASN A 355 7.17 3.44 5.26
CA ASN A 355 7.69 4.44 6.18
C ASN A 355 7.14 5.83 5.84
N THR A 356 5.92 6.11 6.25
CA THR A 356 5.23 7.37 5.95
C THR A 356 5.71 8.57 6.79
N GLN A 357 6.73 8.39 7.61
CA GLN A 357 7.50 9.49 8.18
C GLN A 357 8.33 10.20 7.09
N ASP A 358 8.64 9.52 5.99
CA ASP A 358 9.03 10.16 4.74
C ASP A 358 7.77 10.62 4.00
N THR A 359 7.57 11.92 3.90
CA THR A 359 6.37 12.51 3.29
C THR A 359 6.42 12.55 1.75
N ASN A 360 7.44 11.97 1.13
CA ASN A 360 7.56 11.89 -0.32
C ASN A 360 6.72 10.76 -0.90
N VAL A 361 5.43 10.97 -0.98
CA VAL A 361 4.46 9.97 -1.47
C VAL A 361 4.76 9.43 -2.88
N ALA A 362 5.45 10.21 -3.73
CA ALA A 362 5.81 9.75 -5.06
C ALA A 362 6.78 8.56 -5.03
N GLU A 363 7.63 8.46 -4.02
CA GLU A 363 8.53 7.33 -3.83
C GLU A 363 7.79 6.12 -3.31
N HIS A 364 6.84 6.29 -2.38
CA HIS A 364 5.94 5.22 -1.95
C HIS A 364 5.10 4.68 -3.13
N GLU A 365 4.57 5.57 -4.00
CA GLU A 365 3.85 5.15 -5.21
C GLU A 365 4.73 4.27 -6.10
N GLN A 366 5.93 4.72 -6.39
CA GLN A 366 6.88 3.98 -7.21
C GLN A 366 7.22 2.62 -6.58
N PHE A 367 7.47 2.58 -5.28
CA PHE A 367 7.77 1.36 -4.56
C PHE A 367 6.60 0.36 -4.59
N ILE A 368 5.37 0.81 -4.32
CA ILE A 368 4.16 -0.01 -4.36
C ILE A 368 3.94 -0.56 -5.77
N GLU A 369 4.00 0.28 -6.81
CA GLU A 369 3.80 -0.15 -8.20
C GLU A 369 4.81 -1.22 -8.62
N GLN A 370 6.10 -1.02 -8.30
CA GLN A 370 7.16 -1.99 -8.62
C GLN A 370 6.97 -3.30 -7.86
N THR A 371 6.67 -3.21 -6.55
CA THR A 371 6.48 -4.37 -5.69
C THR A 371 5.27 -5.20 -6.13
N VAL A 372 4.14 -4.56 -6.40
CA VAL A 372 2.94 -5.26 -6.91
C VAL A 372 3.18 -5.85 -8.30
N ALA A 373 3.89 -5.13 -9.17
CA ALA A 373 4.23 -5.65 -10.51
C ALA A 373 5.14 -6.88 -10.47
N ALA A 374 6.06 -6.94 -9.49
CA ALA A 374 6.96 -8.07 -9.29
C ALA A 374 6.26 -9.28 -8.63
N ASN A 375 5.17 -9.07 -7.87
CA ASN A 375 4.49 -10.08 -7.06
C ASN A 375 3.02 -10.31 -7.46
N LYS A 376 2.76 -10.40 -8.76
CA LYS A 376 1.39 -10.62 -9.31
C LYS A 376 0.74 -11.95 -8.93
N ASP A 377 1.52 -12.88 -8.44
CA ASP A 377 1.07 -14.18 -7.93
C ASP A 377 0.42 -14.08 -6.55
N CYS A 378 0.64 -13.01 -5.82
CA CYS A 378 -0.02 -12.77 -4.54
C CYS A 378 -1.48 -12.32 -4.76
N LYS A 379 -2.38 -12.99 -4.07
CA LYS A 379 -3.82 -12.71 -4.11
C LYS A 379 -4.22 -11.62 -3.14
N TRP A 380 -3.59 -11.61 -1.96
CA TRP A 380 -3.82 -10.63 -0.91
C TRP A 380 -2.72 -9.58 -0.92
N ARG A 381 -3.10 -8.31 -0.79
CA ARG A 381 -2.19 -7.18 -0.66
C ARG A 381 -2.53 -6.41 0.58
N ILE A 382 -1.63 -6.47 1.54
CA ILE A 382 -1.77 -5.85 2.85
C ILE A 382 -0.69 -4.79 2.97
N VAL A 383 -1.11 -3.56 3.21
CA VAL A 383 -0.20 -2.44 3.44
C VAL A 383 -0.20 -2.12 4.92
N THR A 384 0.95 -1.79 5.47
CA THR A 384 1.08 -1.27 6.83
C THR A 384 1.82 0.05 6.79
N LEU A 385 1.30 1.06 7.45
CA LEU A 385 1.91 2.34 7.69
C LEU A 385 1.57 2.80 9.11
N HIS A 386 2.28 3.80 9.63
CA HIS A 386 2.04 4.20 11.01
C HIS A 386 0.82 5.11 11.16
N GLN A 387 0.76 6.21 10.40
CA GLN A 387 -0.30 7.20 10.54
C GLN A 387 -1.68 6.63 10.21
N ASP A 388 -2.65 6.94 11.04
CA ASP A 388 -4.01 6.43 11.00
C ASP A 388 -4.92 7.18 10.01
N ILE A 389 -4.57 7.13 8.74
CA ILE A 389 -5.25 7.89 7.65
C ILE A 389 -6.78 7.73 7.58
N TYR A 390 -7.33 6.74 8.28
CA TYR A 390 -8.77 6.56 8.52
C TYR A 390 -9.02 6.07 9.95
N GLY A 391 -8.41 6.74 10.93
CA GLY A 391 -8.58 6.45 12.36
C GLY A 391 -9.84 7.10 12.96
N SER A 392 -9.93 7.12 14.28
CA SER A 392 -11.09 7.67 15.00
C SER A 392 -10.76 8.27 16.37
N ALA A 393 -9.51 8.55 16.69
CA ALA A 393 -9.10 9.26 17.88
C ALA A 393 -8.44 10.62 17.54
N GLU A 394 -7.65 11.19 18.43
CA GLU A 394 -7.22 12.59 18.38
C GLU A 394 -6.49 12.97 17.09
N HIS A 395 -5.59 12.10 16.61
CA HIS A 395 -4.74 12.42 15.45
C HIS A 395 -5.44 12.21 14.10
N SER A 396 -6.48 11.38 14.05
CA SER A 396 -7.08 10.92 12.78
C SER A 396 -7.64 12.02 11.88
N ASN A 397 -7.90 13.18 12.42
CA ASN A 397 -8.46 14.33 11.70
C ASN A 397 -7.45 15.46 11.48
N GLU A 398 -6.22 15.30 11.92
CA GLU A 398 -5.18 16.30 11.71
C GLU A 398 -4.94 16.57 10.22
N PRO A 399 -4.64 17.83 9.84
CA PRO A 399 -4.40 18.20 8.45
C PRO A 399 -3.30 17.40 7.77
N GLU A 400 -2.24 17.06 8.50
CA GLU A 400 -1.15 16.21 8.01
C GLU A 400 -1.65 14.80 7.66
N ILE A 401 -2.41 14.19 8.55
CA ILE A 401 -3.00 12.85 8.35
C ILE A 401 -3.98 12.84 7.17
N THR A 402 -4.80 13.89 7.05
CA THR A 402 -5.72 14.00 5.92
C THR A 402 -5.00 14.24 4.59
N ASN A 403 -3.87 14.92 4.60
CA ASN A 403 -3.03 15.06 3.40
C ASN A 403 -2.43 13.73 2.95
N LEU A 404 -1.93 12.90 3.87
CA LEU A 404 -1.49 11.54 3.56
C LEU A 404 -2.64 10.69 3.01
N ARG A 405 -3.82 10.76 3.61
CA ARG A 405 -5.04 10.09 3.13
C ARG A 405 -5.29 10.33 1.67
N TYR A 406 -5.28 11.60 1.27
CA TYR A 406 -5.55 11.95 -0.11
C TYR A 406 -4.55 11.45 -1.11
N GLN A 407 -3.28 11.43 -0.71
CA GLN A 407 -2.20 11.08 -1.61
C GLN A 407 -2.07 9.55 -1.73
N LEU A 408 -2.26 8.81 -0.63
CA LEU A 408 -2.08 7.36 -0.60
C LEU A 408 -3.30 6.56 -1.06
N THR A 409 -4.51 7.00 -0.72
CA THR A 409 -5.73 6.24 -1.04
C THR A 409 -5.87 5.89 -2.51
N PRO A 410 -5.65 6.82 -3.47
CA PRO A 410 -5.71 6.48 -4.90
C PRO A 410 -4.65 5.46 -5.33
N ILE A 411 -3.47 5.50 -4.69
CA ILE A 411 -2.38 4.56 -4.98
C ILE A 411 -2.78 3.16 -4.53
N PHE A 412 -3.36 3.03 -3.34
CA PHE A 412 -3.83 1.76 -2.81
C PHE A 412 -4.94 1.16 -3.69
N GLU A 413 -5.92 1.96 -4.12
CA GLU A 413 -6.98 1.50 -5.02
C GLU A 413 -6.43 1.04 -6.38
N GLN A 414 -5.51 1.80 -6.97
CA GLN A 414 -4.93 1.47 -8.27
C GLN A 414 -4.11 0.18 -8.25
N ASN A 415 -3.57 -0.17 -7.09
CA ASN A 415 -2.76 -1.35 -6.88
C ASN A 415 -3.54 -2.50 -6.24
N ASP A 416 -4.89 -2.44 -6.22
CA ASP A 416 -5.77 -3.47 -5.68
C ASP A 416 -5.36 -3.91 -4.25
N VAL A 417 -5.04 -2.95 -3.38
CA VAL A 417 -4.78 -3.20 -1.96
C VAL A 417 -6.08 -3.61 -1.28
N ASP A 418 -6.04 -4.63 -0.44
CA ASP A 418 -7.20 -5.16 0.25
C ASP A 418 -7.40 -4.54 1.62
N VAL A 419 -6.30 -4.43 2.37
CA VAL A 419 -6.29 -3.98 3.76
C VAL A 419 -5.11 -3.05 3.99
N VAL A 420 -5.36 -1.95 4.71
CA VAL A 420 -4.34 -1.04 5.24
C VAL A 420 -4.41 -1.09 6.76
N LEU A 421 -3.28 -1.38 7.39
CA LEU A 421 -3.10 -1.52 8.83
C LEU A 421 -2.32 -0.31 9.34
N THR A 422 -2.83 0.37 10.38
CA THR A 422 -2.25 1.61 10.93
C THR A 422 -2.18 1.57 12.45
N GLY A 423 -1.40 2.46 13.04
CA GLY A 423 -1.26 2.70 14.47
C GLY A 423 -1.56 4.16 14.83
N HIS A 424 -0.66 4.79 15.59
CA HIS A 424 -0.59 6.20 15.90
C HIS A 424 -1.64 6.75 16.86
N ASP A 425 -2.90 6.39 16.67
CA ASP A 425 -4.03 6.92 17.45
C ASP A 425 -4.29 6.15 18.75
N HIS A 426 -3.57 5.06 19.00
CA HIS A 426 -3.69 4.21 20.21
C HIS A 426 -5.12 3.78 20.57
N ALA A 427 -6.05 3.94 19.64
CA ALA A 427 -7.45 3.56 19.74
C ALA A 427 -7.82 2.65 18.58
N TYR A 428 -8.65 1.64 18.86
CA TYR A 428 -9.09 0.73 17.80
C TYR A 428 -10.13 1.38 16.90
N SER A 429 -9.94 1.26 15.60
CA SER A 429 -10.99 1.53 14.63
C SER A 429 -10.92 0.61 13.41
N ARG A 430 -12.10 0.31 12.85
CA ARG A 430 -12.27 -0.39 11.59
C ARG A 430 -13.17 0.43 10.68
N SER A 431 -12.71 0.71 9.49
CA SER A 431 -13.49 1.41 8.47
C SER A 431 -14.53 0.50 7.82
N LYS A 432 -15.45 1.10 7.07
CA LYS A 432 -16.18 0.43 5.99
C LYS A 432 -15.21 0.13 4.84
N MET A 433 -15.64 -0.62 3.82
CA MET A 433 -14.86 -0.70 2.58
C MET A 433 -14.93 0.66 1.88
N LEU A 434 -13.78 1.28 1.61
CA LEU A 434 -13.70 2.68 1.16
C LEU A 434 -13.11 2.80 -0.24
N LEU A 435 -13.64 3.75 -1.01
CA LEU A 435 -13.14 4.15 -2.32
C LEU A 435 -12.93 5.66 -2.36
N GLY A 436 -11.74 6.10 -2.82
CA GLY A 436 -11.45 7.51 -3.00
C GLY A 436 -11.18 8.26 -1.70
N GLY A 437 -11.47 9.52 -1.72
CA GLY A 437 -11.33 10.47 -0.64
C GLY A 437 -11.45 11.90 -1.17
N THR A 438 -11.94 12.82 -0.34
CA THR A 438 -12.10 14.24 -0.72
C THR A 438 -10.98 15.06 -0.08
N LYS A 439 -10.43 16.03 -0.80
CA LYS A 439 -9.39 16.90 -0.25
C LYS A 439 -9.92 17.72 0.93
N ALA A 440 -9.25 17.64 2.06
CA ALA A 440 -9.52 18.53 3.19
C ALA A 440 -9.28 20.00 2.83
N ASN A 441 -9.96 20.89 3.50
CA ASN A 441 -9.71 22.33 3.38
C ASN A 441 -8.37 22.66 4.03
N ASP A 442 -7.79 23.79 3.63
CA ASP A 442 -6.61 24.30 4.29
C ASP A 442 -6.96 24.74 5.72
N TYR A 443 -6.38 24.05 6.68
CA TYR A 443 -6.45 24.27 8.10
C TYR A 443 -5.04 24.09 8.65
N THR A 444 -4.61 24.85 9.64
CA THR A 444 -3.29 24.66 10.26
C THR A 444 -3.41 23.70 11.44
N ASP A 445 -2.35 22.95 11.73
CA ASP A 445 -2.32 22.00 12.83
C ASP A 445 -2.58 22.70 14.17
N ASP A 446 -1.92 23.83 14.42
CA ASP A 446 -2.12 24.63 15.65
C ASP A 446 -3.56 25.13 15.83
N GLU A 447 -4.22 25.54 14.74
CA GLU A 447 -5.62 25.96 14.78
C GLU A 447 -6.55 24.78 15.04
N PHE A 448 -6.26 23.65 14.41
CA PHE A 448 -7.03 22.41 14.58
C PHE A 448 -6.93 21.88 15.99
N ASP A 449 -5.72 21.74 16.52
CA ASP A 449 -5.45 21.23 17.87
C ASP A 449 -6.15 22.04 18.95
N ALA A 450 -6.13 23.38 18.83
CA ALA A 450 -6.79 24.24 19.79
C ALA A 450 -8.31 24.03 19.84
N GLU A 451 -8.95 23.85 18.68
CA GLU A 451 -10.40 23.63 18.61
C GLU A 451 -10.75 22.16 18.92
N LEU A 452 -9.93 21.19 18.54
CA LEU A 452 -10.10 19.79 18.90
C LEU A 452 -10.07 19.62 20.42
N LYS A 453 -9.08 20.21 21.10
CA LYS A 453 -8.98 20.18 22.54
C LYS A 453 -10.20 20.80 23.21
N LYS A 454 -10.67 21.93 22.73
CA LYS A 454 -11.90 22.57 23.20
C LYS A 454 -13.14 21.68 22.99
N ASP A 455 -13.19 20.93 21.90
CA ASP A 455 -14.29 20.02 21.59
C ASP A 455 -14.27 18.76 22.47
N MET A 456 -13.10 18.35 22.94
CA MET A 456 -12.89 17.15 23.76
C MET A 456 -12.89 17.41 25.26
N ASP A 457 -12.45 18.59 25.73
CA ASP A 457 -12.12 18.90 27.12
C ASP A 457 -13.22 18.71 28.19
N ALA A 458 -14.46 18.42 27.83
CA ALA A 458 -15.52 18.25 28.85
C ALA A 458 -16.20 16.88 28.81
N GLY A 459 -15.56 15.90 28.22
CA GLY A 459 -16.29 14.79 27.69
C GLY A 459 -16.04 13.40 28.19
N GLU A 460 -15.15 13.15 29.09
CA GLU A 460 -15.00 11.79 29.62
C GLU A 460 -16.17 11.37 30.48
N ASN A 461 -16.73 10.23 30.12
CA ASN A 461 -17.57 9.50 31.05
C ASN A 461 -16.67 8.68 32.00
N PRO A 462 -16.55 9.02 33.29
CA PRO A 462 -15.63 8.35 34.21
C PRO A 462 -15.96 6.87 34.45
N THR A 463 -17.16 6.42 34.10
CA THR A 463 -17.61 5.03 34.27
C THR A 463 -17.30 4.15 33.08
N THR A 464 -17.34 4.68 31.86
CA THR A 464 -17.15 3.92 30.63
C THR A 464 -15.86 4.30 29.89
N ARG A 465 -15.16 5.35 30.37
CA ARG A 465 -13.99 5.94 29.69
C ARG A 465 -14.20 6.27 28.22
N THR A 466 -15.46 6.45 27.83
CA THR A 466 -15.85 6.91 26.51
C THR A 466 -16.01 8.42 26.53
N VAL A 467 -15.59 9.06 25.46
CA VAL A 467 -15.73 10.51 25.30
C VAL A 467 -17.21 10.89 25.27
N ALA A 468 -17.63 11.83 26.10
CA ALA A 468 -18.98 12.38 26.12
C ALA A 468 -19.32 13.13 24.82
N PRO A 469 -20.56 13.59 24.64
CA PRO A 469 -20.97 14.38 23.48
C PRO A 469 -20.05 15.58 23.27
N ALA A 470 -19.76 15.88 22.01
CA ALA A 470 -18.89 16.99 21.61
C ALA A 470 -19.32 18.33 22.22
N ASN A 471 -18.35 19.08 22.73
CA ASN A 471 -18.59 20.37 23.36
C ASN A 471 -18.93 21.46 22.36
N ILE A 472 -18.28 21.48 21.22
CA ILE A 472 -18.58 22.42 20.15
C ILE A 472 -19.87 21.97 19.46
N LYS A 473 -20.91 22.77 19.59
CA LYS A 473 -22.23 22.46 19.04
C LYS A 473 -22.29 22.80 17.55
N ASN A 474 -23.05 21.99 16.80
CA ASN A 474 -23.23 22.20 15.36
C ASN A 474 -23.90 23.54 14.98
N ASP A 475 -24.58 24.18 15.91
CA ASP A 475 -25.24 25.48 15.77
C ASP A 475 -24.45 26.62 16.40
N SER A 476 -23.19 26.42 16.78
CA SER A 476 -22.30 27.49 17.27
C SER A 476 -22.22 28.65 16.26
N THR A 477 -22.29 29.87 16.78
CA THR A 477 -22.12 31.11 15.98
C THR A 477 -20.70 31.67 16.05
N ASP A 478 -19.81 31.04 16.79
CA ASP A 478 -18.39 31.40 16.85
C ASP A 478 -17.69 31.05 15.52
N GLU A 479 -16.91 32.00 14.97
CA GLU A 479 -16.24 31.82 13.67
C GLU A 479 -15.21 30.69 13.68
N LYS A 480 -14.51 30.48 14.79
CA LYS A 480 -13.52 29.42 14.91
C LYS A 480 -14.19 28.05 14.99
N ASP A 481 -15.27 27.96 15.80
CA ASP A 481 -16.11 26.76 15.87
C ASP A 481 -16.66 26.40 14.49
N GLN A 482 -17.18 27.39 13.76
CA GLN A 482 -17.72 27.16 12.41
C GLN A 482 -16.64 26.70 11.42
N LYS A 483 -15.42 27.29 11.49
CA LYS A 483 -14.28 26.87 10.68
C LYS A 483 -13.91 25.41 10.97
N TYR A 484 -13.79 25.07 12.25
CA TYR A 484 -13.49 23.71 12.72
C TYR A 484 -14.57 22.70 12.29
N LEU A 485 -15.86 22.99 12.53
CA LEU A 485 -16.96 22.13 12.12
C LEU A 485 -17.05 21.97 10.60
N SER A 486 -16.75 23.03 9.84
CA SER A 486 -16.67 22.94 8.38
C SER A 486 -15.53 22.05 7.91
N TYR A 487 -14.37 22.13 8.56
CA TYR A 487 -13.24 21.25 8.31
C TYR A 487 -13.59 19.79 8.59
N LEU A 488 -14.10 19.48 9.79
CA LEU A 488 -14.53 18.12 10.13
C LEU A 488 -15.53 17.58 9.12
N LYS A 489 -16.52 18.38 8.71
CA LYS A 489 -17.48 17.97 7.68
C LYS A 489 -16.83 17.64 6.35
N SER A 490 -15.80 18.39 5.95
CA SER A 490 -15.09 18.14 4.69
C SER A 490 -14.27 16.86 4.69
N ILE A 491 -13.73 16.45 5.84
CA ILE A 491 -12.95 15.21 5.98
C ILE A 491 -13.81 13.98 6.22
N MET A 492 -15.07 14.14 6.61
CA MET A 492 -16.08 13.08 6.74
C MET A 492 -16.76 12.83 5.38
N ASP A 493 -16.00 12.47 4.36
CA ASP A 493 -16.53 12.35 3.01
C ASP A 493 -17.36 11.08 2.80
N GLU A 494 -18.66 11.26 2.64
CA GLU A 494 -19.57 10.15 2.34
C GLU A 494 -19.27 9.46 1.00
N LYS A 495 -18.59 10.14 0.06
CA LYS A 495 -18.22 9.56 -1.23
C LYS A 495 -17.04 8.59 -1.12
N ALA A 496 -16.30 8.63 -0.01
CA ALA A 496 -15.27 7.64 0.29
C ALA A 496 -15.87 6.29 0.68
N ILE A 497 -17.17 6.21 0.93
CA ILE A 497 -17.82 4.98 1.38
C ILE A 497 -18.27 4.18 0.19
N GLU A 498 -17.73 2.98 0.06
CA GLU A 498 -18.23 2.00 -0.90
C GLU A 498 -19.61 1.51 -0.47
N THR A 499 -20.56 1.58 -1.39
CA THR A 499 -21.92 1.09 -1.18
C THR A 499 -22.02 -0.40 -1.45
N VAL A 500 -21.35 -1.24 -0.66
CA VAL A 500 -21.65 -2.67 -0.64
C VAL A 500 -23.07 -2.85 -0.08
N LYS A 501 -23.95 -3.38 -0.89
CA LYS A 501 -25.40 -3.52 -0.59
C LYS A 501 -25.71 -4.37 0.64
N LYS A 502 -24.74 -5.07 1.22
CA LYS A 502 -24.77 -5.76 2.50
C LYS A 502 -23.46 -5.58 3.21
N GLN A 503 -23.40 -4.56 4.04
CA GLN A 503 -22.36 -4.46 5.05
C GLN A 503 -22.84 -5.23 6.27
N GLY A 504 -22.52 -6.49 6.31
CA GLY A 504 -22.48 -7.29 7.54
C GLY A 504 -21.02 -7.54 7.87
N SER A 505 -20.79 -8.38 8.83
CA SER A 505 -19.48 -8.90 9.23
C SER A 505 -18.72 -9.65 8.13
N SER A 506 -19.21 -9.69 6.90
CA SER A 506 -18.59 -10.38 5.77
C SER A 506 -18.88 -9.67 4.44
N VAL A 507 -17.86 -9.46 3.64
CA VAL A 507 -17.94 -8.89 2.29
C VAL A 507 -17.34 -9.85 1.26
N ILE A 508 -17.96 -9.92 0.08
CA ILE A 508 -17.54 -10.84 -0.98
C ILE A 508 -17.12 -10.03 -2.20
N ASN A 509 -15.86 -10.17 -2.64
CA ASN A 509 -15.27 -9.42 -3.74
C ASN A 509 -15.59 -7.92 -3.64
N PRO A 510 -15.30 -7.27 -2.50
CA PRO A 510 -15.61 -5.85 -2.35
C PRO A 510 -14.79 -5.02 -3.36
N GLU A 511 -15.37 -3.94 -3.82
CA GLU A 511 -14.61 -2.82 -4.35
C GLU A 511 -14.16 -1.99 -3.16
N GLY A 512 -12.96 -1.39 -3.24
CA GLY A 512 -12.43 -0.56 -2.17
C GLY A 512 -11.47 -1.28 -1.23
N VAL A 513 -11.00 -0.54 -0.25
CA VAL A 513 -9.94 -0.91 0.70
C VAL A 513 -10.49 -0.86 2.12
N LEU A 514 -10.10 -1.84 2.95
CA LEU A 514 -10.37 -1.81 4.39
C LEU A 514 -9.21 -1.10 5.10
N TYR A 515 -9.52 -0.17 6.00
CA TYR A 515 -8.55 0.49 6.86
C TYR A 515 -8.81 0.11 8.31
N MET A 516 -7.74 -0.21 9.03
CA MET A 516 -7.81 -0.57 10.44
C MET A 516 -6.70 0.12 11.21
N THR A 517 -7.08 0.74 12.34
CA THR A 517 -6.14 1.31 13.30
C THR A 517 -6.11 0.42 14.54
N ALA A 518 -4.93 0.05 14.99
CA ALA A 518 -4.77 -0.71 16.23
C ALA A 518 -4.81 0.20 17.45
N GLY A 519 -5.34 -0.29 18.56
CA GLY A 519 -5.13 0.30 19.86
C GLY A 519 -3.72 0.02 20.39
N SER A 520 -3.33 0.67 21.49
CA SER A 520 -2.06 0.38 22.17
C SER A 520 -1.96 -1.09 22.54
N SER A 521 -0.84 -1.72 22.24
CA SER A 521 -0.59 -3.12 22.58
C SER A 521 0.12 -3.35 23.91
N SER A 522 0.57 -2.29 24.57
CA SER A 522 1.21 -2.33 25.91
C SER A 522 0.47 -1.55 26.97
N GLY A 523 -0.50 -0.71 26.56
CA GLY A 523 -1.16 0.23 27.44
C GLY A 523 -0.27 1.37 27.90
N SER A 524 0.85 1.57 27.22
CA SER A 524 1.79 2.63 27.53
C SER A 524 1.19 4.02 27.33
N LYS A 525 0.24 4.13 26.41
CA LYS A 525 -0.43 5.38 26.06
C LYS A 525 -1.79 5.12 25.40
N TYR A 526 -2.76 5.98 25.68
CA TYR A 526 -4.08 5.96 25.03
C TYR A 526 -4.51 7.36 24.66
N TYR A 527 -5.24 7.48 23.57
CA TYR A 527 -5.95 8.69 23.17
C TYR A 527 -7.46 8.46 23.19
N ASP A 528 -8.19 9.53 23.42
CA ASP A 528 -9.65 9.48 23.43
C ASP A 528 -10.22 9.44 22.01
N LEU A 529 -11.35 8.75 21.86
CA LEU A 529 -12.08 8.78 20.59
C LEU A 529 -12.62 10.19 20.34
N VAL A 530 -12.46 10.69 19.11
CA VAL A 530 -13.08 11.97 18.74
C VAL A 530 -14.58 11.94 18.99
N PRO A 531 -15.17 13.03 19.51
CA PRO A 531 -16.58 13.05 19.90
C PRO A 531 -17.55 12.69 18.77
N ARG A 532 -17.23 13.14 17.54
CA ARG A 532 -18.06 12.88 16.37
C ARG A 532 -17.48 11.72 15.56
N GLN A 533 -18.17 10.58 15.60
CA GLN A 533 -17.77 9.44 14.78
C GLN A 533 -17.83 9.81 13.29
N GLN A 534 -16.75 9.56 12.59
CA GLN A 534 -16.67 9.75 11.15
C GLN A 534 -17.57 8.75 10.40
N THR A 535 -18.12 9.18 9.27
CA THR A 535 -19.05 8.36 8.47
C THR A 535 -18.40 7.14 7.84
N TYR A 536 -17.08 7.19 7.64
CA TYR A 536 -16.31 6.08 7.11
C TYR A 536 -15.99 4.98 8.12
N ILE A 537 -16.14 5.24 9.44
CA ILE A 537 -15.89 4.26 10.49
C ILE A 537 -17.08 3.31 10.62
N ALA A 538 -16.82 2.01 10.57
CA ALA A 538 -17.79 0.97 10.85
C ALA A 538 -17.85 0.62 12.33
N HIS A 539 -16.71 0.51 12.99
CA HIS A 539 -16.57 0.25 14.42
C HIS A 539 -15.36 0.96 15.01
N ARG A 540 -15.45 1.38 16.26
CA ARG A 540 -14.36 1.98 17.04
C ARG A 540 -14.49 1.64 18.51
N TRP A 541 -13.36 1.54 19.19
CA TRP A 541 -13.35 1.16 20.60
C TRP A 541 -12.14 1.73 21.33
N GLN A 542 -12.36 2.21 22.56
CA GLN A 542 -11.32 2.63 23.49
C GLN A 542 -11.86 2.54 24.93
N GLU A 543 -11.20 1.76 25.77
CA GLU A 543 -11.48 1.59 27.20
C GLU A 543 -10.19 1.46 28.02
N ASP A 544 -9.09 2.09 27.59
CA ASP A 544 -7.78 2.08 28.23
C ASP A 544 -7.28 0.66 28.59
N VAL A 545 -7.43 -0.26 27.66
CA VAL A 545 -6.97 -1.65 27.76
C VAL A 545 -6.17 -2.00 26.51
N PRO A 546 -5.02 -2.68 26.67
CA PRO A 546 -4.26 -3.16 25.51
C PRO A 546 -5.07 -4.10 24.63
N THR A 547 -4.83 -4.00 23.33
CA THR A 547 -5.59 -4.79 22.33
C THR A 547 -4.66 -5.47 21.34
N TYR A 548 -5.16 -6.52 20.71
CA TYR A 548 -4.52 -7.19 19.58
C TYR A 548 -5.55 -7.73 18.60
N SER A 549 -5.19 -7.80 17.34
CA SER A 549 -6.01 -8.45 16.32
C SER A 549 -5.36 -9.74 15.85
N VAL A 550 -6.15 -10.77 15.61
CA VAL A 550 -5.75 -11.98 14.91
C VAL A 550 -6.33 -11.93 13.50
N VAL A 551 -5.46 -12.06 12.51
CA VAL A 551 -5.84 -12.08 11.09
C VAL A 551 -5.53 -13.46 10.52
N ASP A 552 -6.57 -14.18 10.12
CA ASP A 552 -6.49 -15.47 9.48
C ASP A 552 -6.54 -15.30 7.96
N VAL A 553 -5.55 -15.81 7.25
CA VAL A 553 -5.44 -15.72 5.80
C VAL A 553 -5.45 -17.12 5.19
N THR A 554 -6.38 -17.31 4.26
CA THR A 554 -6.49 -18.53 3.45
C THR A 554 -6.39 -18.17 1.96
N GLU A 555 -6.52 -19.15 1.09
CA GLU A 555 -6.54 -18.87 -0.37
C GLU A 555 -7.62 -17.85 -0.75
N ASN A 556 -8.79 -17.90 -0.10
CA ASN A 556 -9.97 -17.13 -0.52
C ASN A 556 -10.55 -16.22 0.56
N ASN A 557 -10.13 -16.35 1.81
CA ASN A 557 -10.68 -15.57 2.91
C ASN A 557 -9.57 -14.90 3.71
N LEU A 558 -9.84 -13.66 4.11
CA LEU A 558 -9.09 -12.94 5.12
C LEU A 558 -10.11 -12.62 6.23
N THR A 559 -9.86 -13.11 7.45
CA THR A 559 -10.77 -12.97 8.59
C THR A 559 -10.07 -12.27 9.74
N ILE A 560 -10.70 -11.29 10.33
CA ILE A 560 -10.14 -10.43 11.37
C ILE A 560 -10.98 -10.56 12.63
N ASN A 561 -10.30 -10.77 13.74
CA ASN A 561 -10.86 -10.76 15.09
C ASN A 561 -10.00 -9.88 15.98
N THR A 562 -10.57 -8.93 16.68
CA THR A 562 -9.85 -8.06 17.60
C THR A 562 -10.31 -8.28 19.03
N TYR A 563 -9.37 -8.32 19.95
CA TYR A 563 -9.55 -8.69 21.34
C TYR A 563 -8.88 -7.68 22.26
N ARG A 564 -9.45 -7.55 23.45
CA ARG A 564 -8.76 -6.92 24.58
C ARG A 564 -7.86 -7.96 25.27
N THR A 565 -6.71 -7.50 25.77
CA THR A 565 -5.70 -8.40 26.32
C THR A 565 -6.04 -8.93 27.72
N ASP A 566 -6.80 -8.14 28.52
CA ASP A 566 -7.04 -8.43 29.93
C ASP A 566 -7.98 -9.62 30.19
N ASN A 567 -8.90 -9.90 29.25
CA ASN A 567 -9.91 -10.95 29.43
C ASN A 567 -10.25 -11.73 28.14
N ASP A 568 -9.56 -11.46 27.04
CA ASP A 568 -9.75 -12.09 25.73
C ASP A 568 -11.15 -11.90 25.11
N GLU A 569 -11.92 -10.92 25.57
CA GLU A 569 -13.19 -10.56 24.94
C GLU A 569 -12.96 -9.85 23.61
N LYS A 570 -13.85 -10.11 22.66
CA LYS A 570 -13.86 -9.39 21.40
C LYS A 570 -14.37 -7.96 21.59
N ILE A 571 -13.63 -7.01 21.00
CA ILE A 571 -14.04 -5.60 20.97
C ILE A 571 -14.78 -5.22 19.69
N ASP A 572 -14.80 -6.07 18.69
CA ASP A 572 -15.54 -5.92 17.43
C ASP A 572 -16.10 -7.26 16.97
N GLU A 573 -17.10 -7.24 16.10
CA GLU A 573 -17.55 -8.45 15.42
C GLU A 573 -16.47 -9.04 14.51
N THR A 574 -16.53 -10.35 14.27
CA THR A 574 -15.65 -10.98 13.28
C THR A 574 -15.88 -10.37 11.91
N PHE A 575 -14.87 -9.82 11.29
CA PHE A 575 -14.95 -9.27 9.93
C PHE A 575 -14.21 -10.15 8.93
N SER A 576 -14.83 -10.41 7.77
CA SER A 576 -14.22 -11.25 6.73
C SER A 576 -14.32 -10.64 5.35
N ILE A 577 -13.21 -10.71 4.60
CA ILE A 577 -13.18 -10.43 3.17
C ILE A 577 -13.04 -11.77 2.44
N THR A 578 -13.96 -12.06 1.52
CA THR A 578 -13.91 -13.26 0.68
C THR A 578 -13.63 -12.87 -0.76
N LYS A 579 -12.56 -13.39 -1.34
CA LYS A 579 -12.28 -13.34 -2.78
C LYS A 579 -12.75 -14.63 -3.43
N SER A 580 -14.03 -14.68 -3.80
CA SER A 580 -14.59 -15.85 -4.48
C SER A 580 -14.09 -15.93 -5.91
N LYS A 581 -13.94 -17.18 -6.40
CA LYS A 581 -13.63 -17.42 -7.80
C LYS A 581 -14.77 -16.90 -8.69
N GLY A 582 -14.43 -16.18 -9.76
CA GLY A 582 -15.41 -15.71 -10.71
C GLY A 582 -16.07 -16.86 -11.47
N ASP A 583 -17.41 -16.81 -11.66
CA ASP A 583 -18.09 -17.71 -12.59
C ASP A 583 -17.79 -17.30 -14.02
N VAL A 584 -16.94 -18.08 -14.67
CA VAL A 584 -16.51 -17.85 -16.06
C VAL A 584 -17.53 -18.25 -17.12
N ALA A 585 -18.71 -18.74 -16.74
CA ALA A 585 -19.71 -19.25 -17.71
C ALA A 585 -20.17 -18.14 -18.67
N SER A 586 -20.49 -16.97 -18.15
CA SER A 586 -20.88 -15.80 -18.94
C SER A 586 -19.75 -15.29 -19.83
N LEU A 587 -18.52 -15.27 -19.32
CA LEU A 587 -17.33 -14.88 -20.07
C LEU A 587 -17.05 -15.88 -21.20
N ASN A 588 -17.13 -17.18 -20.94
CA ASN A 588 -16.95 -18.23 -21.96
C ASN A 588 -18.01 -18.16 -23.06
N LYS A 589 -19.26 -17.87 -22.69
CA LYS A 589 -20.35 -17.64 -23.66
C LYS A 589 -20.03 -16.47 -24.60
N GLU A 590 -19.53 -15.36 -24.04
CA GLU A 590 -19.17 -14.17 -24.81
C GLU A 590 -17.93 -14.40 -25.68
N ILE A 591 -16.91 -15.11 -25.17
CA ILE A 591 -15.73 -15.54 -25.96
C ILE A 591 -16.17 -16.36 -27.15
N LYS A 592 -17.05 -17.37 -26.97
CA LYS A 592 -17.57 -18.20 -28.04
C LYS A 592 -18.34 -17.37 -29.09
N ALA A 593 -19.14 -16.40 -28.66
CA ALA A 593 -19.81 -15.46 -29.54
C ALA A 593 -18.81 -14.58 -30.31
N ALA A 594 -17.77 -14.10 -29.66
CA ALA A 594 -16.72 -13.30 -30.28
C ALA A 594 -15.87 -14.07 -31.30
N GLU A 595 -15.65 -15.36 -31.13
CA GLU A 595 -14.92 -16.21 -32.09
C GLU A 595 -15.58 -16.28 -33.47
N SER A 596 -16.90 -16.14 -33.54
CA SER A 596 -17.61 -16.04 -34.83
C SER A 596 -17.21 -14.78 -35.62
N ILE A 597 -16.85 -13.71 -34.92
CA ILE A 597 -16.43 -12.43 -35.49
C ILE A 597 -14.98 -12.51 -36.03
N VAL A 598 -14.14 -13.34 -35.44
CA VAL A 598 -12.75 -13.53 -35.91
C VAL A 598 -12.71 -13.96 -37.36
N LYS A 599 -13.65 -14.85 -37.80
CA LYS A 599 -13.79 -15.29 -39.18
C LYS A 599 -14.15 -14.15 -40.13
N GLN A 600 -14.66 -13.04 -39.64
CA GLN A 600 -15.10 -11.88 -40.40
C GLN A 600 -14.11 -10.70 -40.33
N LYS A 601 -12.88 -10.91 -39.90
CA LYS A 601 -11.82 -9.86 -39.72
C LYS A 601 -11.75 -8.83 -40.84
N ASN A 602 -11.83 -9.30 -42.08
CA ASN A 602 -11.69 -8.44 -43.26
C ASN A 602 -12.86 -7.49 -43.48
N THR A 603 -14.00 -7.68 -42.81
CA THR A 603 -15.18 -6.82 -42.92
C THR A 603 -15.10 -5.56 -42.02
N TYR A 604 -14.21 -5.53 -41.06
CA TYR A 604 -14.09 -4.44 -40.10
C TYR A 604 -12.86 -3.55 -40.38
N THR A 605 -12.90 -2.32 -39.84
CA THR A 605 -11.74 -1.41 -39.90
C THR A 605 -10.59 -2.00 -39.07
N THR A 606 -9.34 -1.77 -39.50
CA THR A 606 -8.15 -2.31 -38.82
C THR A 606 -8.07 -1.86 -37.38
N GLN A 607 -8.44 -0.60 -37.09
CA GLN A 607 -8.39 -0.04 -35.75
C GLN A 607 -9.40 -0.68 -34.80
N SER A 608 -10.68 -0.72 -35.18
CA SER A 608 -11.72 -1.31 -34.30
C SER A 608 -11.52 -2.82 -34.11
N TYR A 609 -11.03 -3.51 -35.15
CA TYR A 609 -10.74 -4.94 -35.03
C TYR A 609 -9.54 -5.21 -34.11
N ARG A 610 -8.50 -4.37 -34.10
CA ARG A 610 -7.35 -4.53 -33.19
C ARG A 610 -7.78 -4.44 -31.72
N VAL A 611 -8.62 -3.46 -31.37
CA VAL A 611 -9.15 -3.30 -30.00
C VAL A 611 -9.95 -4.54 -29.59
N PHE A 612 -10.78 -5.03 -30.49
CA PHE A 612 -11.56 -6.27 -30.28
C PHE A 612 -10.65 -7.50 -30.10
N GLU A 613 -9.62 -7.64 -30.90
CA GLU A 613 -8.66 -8.76 -30.86
C GLU A 613 -7.90 -8.78 -29.52
N GLN A 614 -7.48 -7.60 -29.01
CA GLN A 614 -6.84 -7.45 -27.71
C GLN A 614 -7.79 -7.81 -26.56
N ALA A 615 -9.04 -7.32 -26.61
CA ALA A 615 -10.04 -7.63 -25.59
C ALA A 615 -10.38 -9.13 -25.56
N LEU A 616 -10.47 -9.77 -26.72
CA LEU A 616 -10.72 -11.22 -26.82
C LEU A 616 -9.54 -12.03 -26.26
N ALA A 617 -8.31 -11.62 -26.54
CA ALA A 617 -7.13 -12.27 -25.99
C ALA A 617 -7.08 -12.15 -24.45
N GLY A 618 -7.36 -10.96 -23.91
CA GLY A 618 -7.47 -10.72 -22.48
C GLY A 618 -8.56 -11.59 -21.83
N ALA A 619 -9.74 -11.63 -22.44
CA ALA A 619 -10.85 -12.44 -21.96
C ALA A 619 -10.51 -13.94 -21.91
N LYS A 620 -9.84 -14.47 -22.93
CA LYS A 620 -9.38 -15.87 -22.96
C LYS A 620 -8.36 -16.16 -21.86
N LYS A 621 -7.45 -15.21 -21.60
CA LYS A 621 -6.47 -15.35 -20.52
C LYS A 621 -7.16 -15.46 -19.16
N VAL A 622 -8.10 -14.54 -18.86
CA VAL A 622 -8.87 -14.54 -17.61
C VAL A 622 -9.73 -15.80 -17.47
N ALA A 623 -10.40 -16.23 -18.56
CA ALA A 623 -11.23 -17.44 -18.54
C ALA A 623 -10.42 -18.73 -18.31
N ALA A 624 -9.17 -18.76 -18.72
CA ALA A 624 -8.25 -19.89 -18.50
C ALA A 624 -7.59 -19.86 -17.12
N ASP A 625 -7.59 -18.72 -16.45
CA ASP A 625 -7.00 -18.57 -15.12
C ASP A 625 -7.93 -19.17 -14.06
N LYS A 626 -7.45 -20.25 -13.45
CA LYS A 626 -8.17 -20.94 -12.37
C LYS A 626 -8.32 -20.10 -11.10
N LYS A 627 -7.55 -19.02 -10.98
CA LYS A 627 -7.54 -18.11 -9.83
C LYS A 627 -8.24 -16.78 -10.11
N ALA A 628 -8.78 -16.60 -11.32
CA ALA A 628 -9.44 -15.36 -11.70
C ALA A 628 -10.57 -15.00 -10.73
N THR A 629 -10.51 -13.80 -10.20
CA THR A 629 -11.54 -13.26 -9.30
C THR A 629 -12.82 -12.90 -10.06
N LYS A 630 -13.91 -12.73 -9.34
CA LYS A 630 -15.18 -12.27 -9.93
C LYS A 630 -15.00 -10.94 -10.66
N SER A 631 -14.29 -9.99 -10.06
CA SER A 631 -14.03 -8.68 -10.66
C SER A 631 -13.24 -8.79 -11.97
N GLU A 632 -12.18 -9.61 -12.01
CA GLU A 632 -11.42 -9.84 -13.24
C GLU A 632 -12.27 -10.45 -14.34
N VAL A 633 -13.15 -11.40 -14.00
CA VAL A 633 -14.08 -12.03 -14.95
C VAL A 633 -15.10 -11.02 -15.48
N GLU A 634 -15.70 -10.21 -14.60
CA GLU A 634 -16.67 -9.18 -14.97
C GLU A 634 -16.02 -8.07 -15.83
N ASN A 635 -14.83 -7.62 -15.45
CA ASN A 635 -14.07 -6.62 -16.22
C ASN A 635 -13.69 -7.15 -17.60
N ALA A 636 -13.24 -8.39 -17.70
CA ALA A 636 -12.92 -9.03 -18.97
C ALA A 636 -14.17 -9.19 -19.87
N LEU A 637 -15.31 -9.59 -19.28
CA LEU A 637 -16.59 -9.67 -19.96
C LEU A 637 -17.04 -8.31 -20.50
N LYS A 638 -16.98 -7.28 -19.67
CA LYS A 638 -17.34 -5.90 -20.02
C LYS A 638 -16.44 -5.34 -21.12
N ALA A 639 -15.12 -5.55 -20.98
CA ALA A 639 -14.15 -5.12 -21.99
C ALA A 639 -14.41 -5.78 -23.36
N LEU A 640 -14.65 -7.09 -23.38
CA LEU A 640 -14.95 -7.83 -24.62
C LEU A 640 -16.28 -7.38 -25.24
N THR A 641 -17.31 -7.23 -24.43
CA THR A 641 -18.63 -6.76 -24.87
C THR A 641 -18.55 -5.36 -25.47
N ASN A 642 -17.87 -4.44 -24.82
CA ASN A 642 -17.68 -3.08 -25.30
C ASN A 642 -16.86 -3.03 -26.60
N ALA A 643 -15.77 -3.79 -26.67
CA ALA A 643 -14.95 -3.87 -27.87
C ALA A 643 -15.72 -4.49 -29.08
N LYS A 644 -16.59 -5.48 -28.83
CA LYS A 644 -17.48 -6.05 -29.82
C LYS A 644 -18.51 -5.04 -30.32
N ALA A 645 -19.11 -4.28 -29.44
CA ALA A 645 -20.07 -3.22 -29.79
C ALA A 645 -19.42 -2.07 -30.59
N ALA A 646 -18.14 -1.80 -30.33
CA ALA A 646 -17.37 -0.75 -31.01
C ALA A 646 -16.83 -1.18 -32.40
N LEU A 647 -17.11 -2.38 -32.90
CA LEU A 647 -16.64 -2.83 -34.19
C LEU A 647 -17.26 -2.01 -35.34
N GLU A 648 -16.42 -1.40 -36.13
CA GLU A 648 -16.81 -0.61 -37.30
C GLU A 648 -16.56 -1.39 -38.60
N LYS A 649 -17.62 -1.59 -39.40
CA LYS A 649 -17.48 -2.25 -40.71
C LYS A 649 -16.74 -1.37 -41.70
N LYS A 650 -15.86 -1.94 -42.51
CA LYS A 650 -15.24 -1.25 -43.66
C LYS A 650 -16.30 -0.79 -44.63
N VAL A 651 -16.21 0.44 -45.06
CA VAL A 651 -17.09 0.97 -46.08
C VAL A 651 -16.61 0.50 -47.45
N VAL A 652 -17.32 -0.42 -48.01
CA VAL A 652 -17.06 -0.87 -49.38
C VAL A 652 -17.80 0.03 -50.35
N VAL A 653 -17.05 0.62 -51.28
CA VAL A 653 -17.60 1.45 -52.35
C VAL A 653 -17.47 0.70 -53.67
N ALA A 654 -18.59 0.42 -54.28
CA ALA A 654 -18.64 -0.31 -55.57
C ALA A 654 -17.83 0.42 -56.65
N LYS A 655 -17.14 -0.35 -57.47
CA LYS A 655 -16.40 0.20 -58.61
C LYS A 655 -17.39 0.79 -59.63
N ALA A 656 -17.23 2.05 -59.99
CA ALA A 656 -18.07 2.69 -60.97
C ALA A 656 -17.75 2.19 -62.39
N SER A 657 -18.77 2.10 -63.22
CA SER A 657 -18.61 1.90 -64.67
C SER A 657 -19.35 2.98 -65.45
N ALA A 658 -18.82 3.37 -66.58
CA ALA A 658 -19.41 4.38 -67.43
C ALA A 658 -19.15 4.13 -68.88
N THR A 659 -19.99 4.79 -69.76
CA THR A 659 -19.83 4.85 -71.19
C THR A 659 -19.73 6.32 -71.64
N LEU A 660 -19.13 6.54 -72.79
CA LEU A 660 -18.98 7.88 -73.37
C LEU A 660 -19.78 8.00 -74.69
N LYS A 661 -20.44 9.18 -74.85
CA LYS A 661 -21.04 9.56 -76.08
C LYS A 661 -20.43 10.88 -76.56
N ALA A 662 -19.72 10.84 -77.69
CA ALA A 662 -19.14 12.01 -78.33
C ALA A 662 -20.20 12.90 -78.99
N GLY A 663 -20.01 14.24 -78.88
CA GLY A 663 -20.84 15.24 -79.50
C GLY A 663 -20.04 16.47 -79.99
N LYS A 664 -20.64 17.42 -80.65
CA LYS A 664 -20.02 18.64 -81.18
C LYS A 664 -19.47 19.46 -79.97
N LYS A 665 -18.13 19.58 -79.85
CA LYS A 665 -17.39 20.22 -78.77
C LYS A 665 -17.74 19.72 -77.36
N LYS A 666 -18.23 18.45 -77.20
CA LYS A 666 -18.63 17.87 -75.91
C LYS A 666 -18.47 16.34 -75.90
N VAL A 667 -18.37 15.78 -74.69
CA VAL A 667 -18.47 14.34 -74.42
C VAL A 667 -19.40 14.15 -73.21
N THR A 668 -20.42 13.31 -73.43
CA THR A 668 -21.36 12.93 -72.38
C THR A 668 -20.89 11.63 -71.74
N VAL A 669 -20.71 11.65 -70.40
CA VAL A 669 -20.39 10.50 -69.56
C VAL A 669 -21.69 9.95 -69.01
N LYS A 670 -22.05 8.71 -69.33
CA LYS A 670 -23.16 8.00 -68.68
C LYS A 670 -22.60 6.97 -67.73
N ILE A 671 -22.93 7.11 -66.46
CA ILE A 671 -22.46 6.24 -65.36
C ILE A 671 -23.55 5.23 -65.04
N LYS A 672 -23.20 3.96 -64.88
CA LYS A 672 -24.14 2.95 -64.38
C LYS A 672 -24.50 3.26 -62.95
N LYS A 673 -25.79 3.40 -62.64
CA LYS A 673 -26.28 3.69 -61.29
C LYS A 673 -25.83 2.62 -60.29
N ALA A 674 -25.33 3.05 -59.15
CA ALA A 674 -24.94 2.19 -58.03
C ALA A 674 -25.45 2.81 -56.72
N SER A 675 -25.56 2.00 -55.64
CA SER A 675 -25.93 2.46 -54.30
C SER A 675 -24.76 3.17 -53.63
N VAL A 676 -24.56 4.45 -53.99
CA VAL A 676 -23.45 5.31 -53.53
C VAL A 676 -23.91 6.75 -53.34
N SER A 677 -23.15 7.56 -52.60
CA SER A 677 -23.50 8.97 -52.39
C SER A 677 -23.21 9.86 -53.59
N GLY A 678 -22.37 9.41 -54.53
CA GLY A 678 -22.06 10.14 -55.74
C GLY A 678 -20.86 9.58 -56.48
N TYR A 679 -20.48 10.30 -57.56
CA TYR A 679 -19.42 9.92 -58.48
C TYR A 679 -18.43 11.06 -58.64
N GLU A 680 -17.17 10.72 -58.81
CA GLU A 680 -16.11 11.61 -59.25
C GLU A 680 -15.72 11.23 -60.67
N ILE A 681 -15.76 12.23 -61.55
CA ILE A 681 -15.37 12.11 -62.95
C ILE A 681 -14.04 12.85 -63.10
N LYS A 682 -12.98 12.13 -63.51
CA LYS A 682 -11.68 12.71 -63.85
C LYS A 682 -11.46 12.60 -65.34
N TYR A 683 -11.15 13.74 -65.98
CA TYR A 683 -10.98 13.79 -67.43
C TYR A 683 -9.81 14.66 -67.86
N ALA A 684 -9.16 14.31 -68.99
CA ALA A 684 -8.03 15.01 -69.54
C ALA A 684 -7.90 14.81 -71.06
N ALA A 685 -7.10 15.62 -71.74
CA ALA A 685 -6.78 15.50 -73.13
C ALA A 685 -5.71 14.39 -73.41
N ASN A 686 -5.11 13.83 -72.39
CA ASN A 686 -4.05 12.82 -72.50
C ASN A 686 -4.33 11.61 -71.61
N LYS A 687 -3.82 10.42 -71.97
CA LYS A 687 -4.05 9.12 -71.36
C LYS A 687 -3.48 9.06 -69.91
N ASN A 688 -2.47 9.85 -69.64
CA ASN A 688 -1.79 9.88 -68.33
C ASN A 688 -2.45 10.84 -67.33
N PHE A 689 -3.55 11.49 -67.73
CA PHE A 689 -4.32 12.43 -66.89
C PHE A 689 -3.44 13.60 -66.36
N LYS A 690 -2.39 14.02 -67.10
CA LYS A 690 -1.65 15.24 -66.81
C LYS A 690 -2.60 16.42 -66.99
N ASN A 691 -2.65 17.36 -66.02
CA ASN A 691 -3.57 18.51 -65.96
C ASN A 691 -5.06 18.11 -66.04
N ALA A 692 -5.40 16.99 -65.42
CA ALA A 692 -6.80 16.51 -65.44
C ALA A 692 -7.74 17.40 -64.64
N LYS A 693 -8.95 17.59 -65.18
CA LYS A 693 -10.05 18.22 -64.44
C LYS A 693 -10.85 17.14 -63.69
N VAL A 694 -11.36 17.52 -62.50
CA VAL A 694 -12.19 16.65 -61.67
C VAL A 694 -13.55 17.30 -61.42
N LYS A 695 -14.60 16.50 -61.52
CA LYS A 695 -15.96 16.91 -61.23
C LYS A 695 -16.66 15.87 -60.37
N ASN A 696 -17.22 16.30 -59.25
CA ASN A 696 -18.09 15.49 -58.41
C ASN A 696 -19.55 15.70 -58.83
N THR A 697 -20.35 14.64 -58.83
CA THR A 697 -21.76 14.67 -59.19
C THR A 697 -22.54 13.55 -58.53
N THR A 698 -23.81 13.79 -58.19
CA THR A 698 -24.75 12.78 -57.74
C THR A 698 -25.56 12.23 -58.92
N LYS A 699 -25.49 12.90 -60.08
CA LYS A 699 -26.20 12.47 -61.30
C LYS A 699 -25.43 11.41 -62.06
N THR A 700 -26.13 10.48 -62.68
CA THR A 700 -25.55 9.40 -63.51
C THR A 700 -25.16 9.85 -64.92
N THR A 701 -25.42 11.10 -65.28
CA THR A 701 -25.05 11.68 -66.58
C THR A 701 -24.38 13.02 -66.36
N TYR A 702 -23.20 13.19 -66.95
CA TYR A 702 -22.48 14.44 -66.93
C TYR A 702 -21.90 14.77 -68.31
N THR A 703 -22.09 16.02 -68.79
CA THR A 703 -21.58 16.46 -70.09
C THR A 703 -20.34 17.37 -69.88
N ILE A 704 -19.22 16.93 -70.39
CA ILE A 704 -17.97 17.70 -70.46
C ILE A 704 -18.11 18.61 -71.70
N LYS A 705 -18.14 19.93 -71.50
CA LYS A 705 -18.33 20.93 -72.56
C LYS A 705 -16.99 21.60 -72.91
N SER A 706 -16.97 22.43 -73.96
CA SER A 706 -15.87 23.24 -74.37
C SER A 706 -14.60 22.46 -74.73
N LEU A 707 -14.77 21.28 -75.32
CA LEU A 707 -13.69 20.46 -75.78
C LEU A 707 -13.29 20.83 -77.26
N LYS A 708 -12.03 20.70 -77.57
CA LYS A 708 -11.53 20.93 -78.95
C LYS A 708 -11.98 19.77 -79.87
N SER A 709 -12.66 20.09 -81.02
CA SER A 709 -13.09 19.11 -82.02
C SER A 709 -11.88 18.31 -82.50
N LYS A 710 -12.10 17.08 -82.91
CA LYS A 710 -11.14 16.11 -83.47
C LYS A 710 -10.04 15.69 -82.40
N LYS A 711 -10.10 16.20 -81.15
CA LYS A 711 -9.17 15.78 -80.11
C LYS A 711 -9.77 14.64 -79.24
N LYS A 712 -8.85 13.81 -78.68
CA LYS A 712 -9.25 12.71 -77.80
C LYS A 712 -9.50 13.26 -76.36
N CYS A 713 -10.58 12.84 -75.76
CA CYS A 713 -10.91 13.06 -74.36
C CYS A 713 -10.83 11.73 -73.62
N TYR A 714 -9.99 11.66 -72.58
CA TYR A 714 -9.85 10.51 -71.71
C TYR A 714 -10.59 10.76 -70.44
N VAL A 715 -11.36 9.74 -69.97
CA VAL A 715 -12.24 9.84 -68.79
C VAL A 715 -12.10 8.59 -67.97
N LYS A 716 -12.02 8.76 -66.64
CA LYS A 716 -12.23 7.70 -65.67
C LYS A 716 -13.17 8.17 -64.58
N VAL A 717 -13.95 7.27 -64.03
CA VAL A 717 -14.92 7.56 -62.98
C VAL A 717 -14.69 6.67 -61.80
N ARG A 718 -14.97 7.18 -60.61
CA ARG A 718 -15.07 6.40 -59.37
C ARG A 718 -16.32 6.82 -58.58
N ALA A 719 -16.86 5.90 -57.84
CA ALA A 719 -17.94 6.19 -56.91
C ALA A 719 -17.37 6.63 -55.52
N TYR A 720 -18.16 7.33 -54.74
CA TYR A 720 -17.88 7.58 -53.34
C TYR A 720 -19.12 7.43 -52.47
N LYS A 721 -18.89 7.05 -51.20
CA LYS A 721 -19.87 7.14 -50.12
C LYS A 721 -19.43 8.24 -49.17
N VAL A 722 -20.38 8.98 -48.61
CA VAL A 722 -20.12 9.92 -47.52
C VAL A 722 -20.42 9.23 -46.20
N VAL A 723 -19.41 9.16 -45.31
CA VAL A 723 -19.52 8.54 -43.99
C VAL A 723 -18.94 9.52 -42.98
N LYS A 724 -19.74 9.89 -42.00
CA LYS A 724 -19.32 10.89 -40.95
C LYS A 724 -18.74 12.16 -41.63
N GLY A 725 -19.37 12.67 -42.69
CA GLY A 725 -18.95 13.87 -43.39
C GLY A 725 -17.75 13.72 -44.33
N LYS A 726 -17.06 12.59 -44.39
CA LYS A 726 -15.89 12.33 -45.24
C LYS A 726 -16.27 11.46 -46.45
N LYS A 727 -15.70 11.79 -47.63
CA LYS A 727 -15.87 10.97 -48.86
C LYS A 727 -14.89 9.82 -48.82
N ILE A 728 -15.43 8.58 -48.89
CA ILE A 728 -14.65 7.37 -49.09
C ILE A 728 -14.83 6.96 -50.57
N TYR A 729 -13.73 6.85 -51.30
CA TYR A 729 -13.73 6.61 -52.72
C TYR A 729 -13.48 5.13 -53.03
N GLY A 730 -14.21 4.62 -54.02
CA GLY A 730 -13.90 3.35 -54.68
C GLY A 730 -12.79 3.50 -55.70
N SER A 731 -12.38 2.38 -56.30
CA SER A 731 -11.39 2.36 -57.37
C SER A 731 -11.95 3.02 -58.66
N TYR A 732 -11.08 3.65 -59.40
CA TYR A 732 -11.43 4.18 -60.72
C TYR A 732 -11.86 3.06 -61.70
N SER A 733 -12.77 3.40 -62.61
CA SER A 733 -13.08 2.61 -63.78
C SER A 733 -11.84 2.41 -64.69
N LYS A 734 -11.95 1.51 -65.65
CA LYS A 734 -11.03 1.53 -66.78
C LYS A 734 -11.07 2.92 -67.44
N VAL A 735 -9.94 3.32 -68.04
CA VAL A 735 -9.85 4.57 -68.78
C VAL A 735 -10.68 4.45 -70.07
N LEU A 736 -11.61 5.34 -70.23
CA LEU A 736 -12.45 5.47 -71.41
C LEU A 736 -11.88 6.59 -72.29
N LYS A 737 -12.05 6.45 -73.60
CA LYS A 737 -11.66 7.51 -74.54
C LYS A 737 -12.78 7.78 -75.55
N ALA A 738 -12.93 9.03 -75.90
CA ALA A 738 -13.81 9.44 -76.97
C ALA A 738 -13.11 10.53 -77.81
N THR A 739 -13.33 10.47 -79.19
CA THR A 739 -12.90 11.56 -80.02
C THR A 739 -14.03 12.56 -80.12
N VAL A 740 -13.79 13.80 -79.80
CA VAL A 740 -14.78 14.90 -79.81
C VAL A 740 -15.18 15.22 -81.22
N LYS A 741 -16.52 15.31 -81.48
CA LYS A 741 -17.07 15.67 -82.82
C LYS A 741 -16.97 17.14 -83.02
#